data_091cb0b4d2c7ccf5ccbe992fc7d526b9
#
_entry.id   091cb0b4d2c7ccf5ccbe992fc7d526b9
#
_cell.length_a   1.000
_cell.length_b   1.000
_cell.length_c   1.000
_cell.angle_alpha   90.00
_cell.angle_beta   90.00
_cell.angle_gamma   90.00
#
_symmetry.space_group_name_H-M   'P 1'
#
loop_
_entity.id
_entity.type
_entity.pdbx_description
1 polymer ?
#
loop_
_entity_poly.entity_id
_entity_poly.type
_entity_poly.pdbx_seq_one_letter_code
_entity_poly.pdbx_strand_id
1 'polypeptide(L)'
;MKNNRLLVILGGLTAIAIALIFLVPVVGFIVTIVLLSIVPPWGRGRLERFIISSIVILALIAVIYPRASAMPIDSLTARVTLTGILLGALSLRLIPRLRYVPVSAPTLVEVMLLGLFIGTAGWILGSYVGRNDYEMLSGLFFSGWDNQGHFTTFANTYMQQSSAWTTIDGSEAWNQWYPSLHSTVWALSERAVGSADLSRIGLLWPFIIWSAVTFAMCMMFLAWIAGDLARRVSGKKYAKQASVLAVFATGMFTLLGSPALFFNAGFTNFVLGVTIIATASYISARSMRSAVTYGWFVIPAATVVVINLWTPMVIGLIPAGVVVLIAMWTLKPSRALLWVAGTFVLGAVLAFQQIQAIVRPGSSAGELSSDIGAVATGMVPFNIALGIAAPVLAAIAILMLWKRSWPLAIAIGAPAIMMAVLAVIFIPGTDAANVSRVSSYYVLKSLSAAMLVFTPIVIALAAAIVMRMVRDASTAKQLGAMTVAGGISVCAYGYLGVTPTPMSAGFTFAPGIEAASTRMAGIEDPLVGEAIIRGAISAEPNPGFTPFLVDGAGTLVNLWVSSLTGVTSVNQRTFYEGLPPFPYDEKTLDYVEFALRIDQNLKINVLSFRGVSGDLVTPWARNQDPTRVISTRVPMPSNAMCEECSL
;
A
#
# COMPACT_ATOMS: atom_id res chain seq x y z
N MET A 1 12.01 -35.88 25.15
CA MET A 1 13.17 -35.02 25.41
C MET A 1 13.52 -34.04 24.28
N LYS A 2 13.48 -34.39 22.99
CA LYS A 2 13.83 -33.47 21.87
C LYS A 2 12.97 -32.17 21.84
N ASN A 3 11.71 -32.24 22.25
CA ASN A 3 10.75 -31.13 22.12
C ASN A 3 10.90 -30.04 23.17
N ASN A 4 11.37 -30.37 24.36
CA ASN A 4 11.64 -29.37 25.40
C ASN A 4 12.88 -28.54 25.04
N ARG A 5 13.87 -29.12 24.34
CA ARG A 5 15.05 -28.38 23.85
C ARG A 5 14.67 -27.29 22.86
N LEU A 6 13.74 -27.57 21.91
CA LEU A 6 13.30 -26.57 20.95
C LEU A 6 12.61 -25.39 21.66
N LEU A 7 11.72 -25.64 22.63
CA LEU A 7 11.07 -24.59 23.41
C LEU A 7 12.06 -23.73 24.19
N VAL A 8 13.06 -24.35 24.81
CA VAL A 8 14.11 -23.63 25.54
C VAL A 8 14.92 -22.75 24.58
N ILE A 9 15.28 -23.26 23.39
CA ILE A 9 16.00 -22.47 22.38
C ILE A 9 15.14 -21.29 21.89
N LEU A 10 13.87 -21.54 21.52
CA LEU A 10 12.98 -20.48 21.07
C LEU A 10 12.71 -19.46 22.16
N GLY A 11 12.55 -19.90 23.42
CA GLY A 11 12.43 -19.02 24.59
C GLY A 11 13.66 -18.15 24.78
N GLY A 12 14.85 -18.73 24.71
CA GLY A 12 16.11 -17.99 24.79
C GLY A 12 16.27 -16.97 23.68
N LEU A 13 16.00 -17.35 22.42
CA LEU A 13 16.04 -16.43 21.28
C LEU A 13 15.01 -15.29 21.42
N THR A 14 13.81 -15.60 21.92
CA THR A 14 12.77 -14.59 22.17
C THR A 14 13.23 -13.62 23.28
N ALA A 15 13.80 -14.11 24.36
CA ALA A 15 14.34 -13.28 25.43
C ALA A 15 15.47 -12.35 24.95
N ILE A 16 16.36 -12.86 24.11
CA ILE A 16 17.43 -12.06 23.48
C ILE A 16 16.81 -10.98 22.58
N ALA A 17 15.83 -11.34 21.75
CA ALA A 17 15.14 -10.36 20.88
C ALA A 17 14.46 -9.24 21.70
N ILE A 18 13.78 -9.60 22.80
CA ILE A 18 13.17 -8.63 23.70
C ILE A 18 14.21 -7.70 24.30
N ALA A 19 15.33 -8.22 24.79
CA ALA A 19 16.41 -7.40 25.28
C ALA A 19 16.94 -6.44 24.19
N LEU A 20 17.13 -6.93 22.98
CA LEU A 20 17.59 -6.12 21.84
C LEU A 20 16.58 -5.03 21.43
N ILE A 21 15.27 -5.28 21.53
CA ILE A 21 14.23 -4.26 21.25
C ILE A 21 14.43 -3.01 22.12
N PHE A 22 14.88 -3.17 23.36
CA PHE A 22 15.10 -2.05 24.28
C PHE A 22 16.52 -1.51 24.26
N LEU A 23 17.53 -2.35 24.03
CA LEU A 23 18.95 -1.95 24.08
C LEU A 23 19.49 -1.46 22.72
N VAL A 24 19.11 -2.14 21.63
CA VAL A 24 19.54 -1.84 20.25
C VAL A 24 18.34 -1.98 19.32
N PRO A 25 17.40 -1.00 19.33
CA PRO A 25 16.07 -1.15 18.76
C PRO A 25 16.02 -1.64 17.31
N VAL A 26 16.89 -1.11 16.43
CA VAL A 26 16.97 -1.54 15.02
C VAL A 26 17.29 -3.02 14.91
N VAL A 27 18.29 -3.50 15.66
CA VAL A 27 18.68 -4.91 15.67
C VAL A 27 17.56 -5.77 16.25
N GLY A 28 16.95 -5.33 17.36
CA GLY A 28 15.82 -6.00 18.00
C GLY A 28 14.62 -6.13 17.05
N PHE A 29 14.32 -5.08 16.28
CA PHE A 29 13.27 -5.11 15.26
C PHE A 29 13.56 -6.14 14.17
N ILE A 30 14.77 -6.12 13.59
CA ILE A 30 15.19 -7.09 12.55
C ILE A 30 15.12 -8.54 13.09
N VAL A 31 15.64 -8.77 14.29
CA VAL A 31 15.60 -10.10 14.93
C VAL A 31 14.15 -10.54 15.16
N THR A 32 13.26 -9.62 15.55
CA THR A 32 11.83 -9.90 15.69
C THR A 32 11.21 -10.37 14.37
N ILE A 33 11.47 -9.67 13.28
CA ILE A 33 11.00 -10.05 11.93
C ILE A 33 11.48 -11.48 11.57
N VAL A 34 12.75 -11.78 11.82
CA VAL A 34 13.31 -13.13 11.59
C VAL A 34 12.62 -14.17 12.48
N LEU A 35 12.42 -13.89 13.76
CA LEU A 35 11.75 -14.81 14.68
C LEU A 35 10.29 -15.10 14.30
N LEU A 36 9.59 -14.16 13.70
CA LEU A 36 8.22 -14.37 13.18
C LEU A 36 8.16 -15.44 12.08
N SER A 37 9.26 -15.73 11.41
CA SER A 37 9.36 -16.86 10.48
C SER A 37 9.62 -18.22 11.16
N ILE A 38 9.93 -18.23 12.45
CA ILE A 38 10.40 -19.42 13.18
C ILE A 38 9.47 -19.75 14.37
N VAL A 39 9.17 -18.76 15.20
CA VAL A 39 8.48 -18.94 16.49
C VAL A 39 7.01 -19.36 16.34
N PRO A 40 6.17 -18.73 15.50
CA PRO A 40 4.76 -19.09 15.41
C PRO A 40 4.55 -20.56 15.01
N PRO A 41 3.50 -21.23 15.53
CA PRO A 41 3.30 -22.68 15.30
C PRO A 41 2.50 -23.01 14.03
N TRP A 42 2.39 -22.10 13.09
CA TRP A 42 1.64 -22.30 11.85
C TRP A 42 2.55 -22.31 10.62
N GLY A 43 1.97 -22.68 9.46
CA GLY A 43 2.69 -22.74 8.19
C GLY A 43 3.57 -23.98 8.02
N ARG A 44 3.79 -24.35 6.76
CA ARG A 44 4.61 -25.55 6.39
C ARG A 44 6.09 -25.21 6.18
N GLY A 45 6.39 -23.95 5.85
CA GLY A 45 7.73 -23.41 5.65
C GLY A 45 7.91 -22.11 6.42
N ARG A 46 9.14 -21.59 6.43
CA ARG A 46 9.49 -20.36 7.15
C ARG A 46 8.72 -19.16 6.58
N LEU A 47 8.71 -19.03 5.25
CA LEU A 47 8.06 -17.91 4.60
C LEU A 47 6.53 -17.98 4.74
N GLU A 48 5.90 -19.15 4.58
CA GLU A 48 4.46 -19.30 4.83
C GLU A 48 4.11 -18.91 6.28
N ARG A 49 4.97 -19.26 7.21
CA ARG A 49 4.83 -18.87 8.62
C ARG A 49 4.91 -17.36 8.79
N PHE A 50 5.89 -16.74 8.16
CA PHE A 50 6.06 -15.28 8.17
C PHE A 50 4.85 -14.58 7.56
N ILE A 51 4.35 -15.04 6.41
CA ILE A 51 3.17 -14.48 5.74
C ILE A 51 1.92 -14.54 6.64
N ILE A 52 1.63 -15.71 7.22
CA ILE A 52 0.49 -15.86 8.12
C ILE A 52 0.67 -14.94 9.34
N SER A 53 1.88 -14.87 9.89
CA SER A 53 2.19 -13.99 11.01
C SER A 53 1.98 -12.51 10.65
N SER A 54 2.39 -12.07 9.47
CA SER A 54 2.19 -10.71 9.00
C SER A 54 0.70 -10.35 8.92
N ILE A 55 -0.14 -11.23 8.35
CA ILE A 55 -1.59 -11.01 8.28
C ILE A 55 -2.19 -10.88 9.69
N VAL A 56 -1.82 -11.78 10.60
CA VAL A 56 -2.32 -11.77 11.99
C VAL A 56 -1.85 -10.53 12.74
N ILE A 57 -0.60 -10.13 12.59
CA ILE A 57 -0.04 -8.93 13.25
C ILE A 57 -0.71 -7.67 12.73
N LEU A 58 -0.88 -7.53 11.42
CA LEU A 58 -1.60 -6.40 10.84
C LEU A 58 -3.03 -6.32 11.37
N ALA A 59 -3.72 -7.46 11.50
CA ALA A 59 -5.05 -7.52 12.09
C ALA A 59 -5.04 -7.13 13.57
N LEU A 60 -4.06 -7.59 14.36
CA LEU A 60 -3.93 -7.22 15.77
C LEU A 60 -3.67 -5.72 15.92
N ILE A 61 -2.81 -5.14 15.10
CA ILE A 61 -2.54 -3.69 15.11
C ILE A 61 -3.84 -2.93 14.77
N ALA A 62 -4.60 -3.36 13.76
CA ALA A 62 -5.87 -2.73 13.41
C ALA A 62 -6.93 -2.81 14.52
N VAL A 63 -6.86 -3.83 15.39
CA VAL A 63 -7.75 -3.98 16.56
C VAL A 63 -7.27 -3.15 17.74
N ILE A 64 -5.95 -3.14 18.00
CA ILE A 64 -5.36 -2.47 19.18
C ILE A 64 -5.31 -0.96 18.96
N TYR A 65 -5.06 -0.50 17.74
CA TYR A 65 -4.95 0.90 17.36
C TYR A 65 -6.08 1.31 16.38
N PRO A 66 -7.36 1.17 16.76
CA PRO A 66 -8.44 1.65 15.92
C PRO A 66 -8.38 3.19 15.82
N ARG A 67 -8.80 3.73 14.70
CA ARG A 67 -8.72 5.16 14.40
C ARG A 67 -9.39 6.10 15.42
N ALA A 68 -10.43 5.64 16.07
CA ALA A 68 -11.11 6.41 17.12
C ALA A 68 -10.44 6.27 18.51
N SER A 69 -9.34 5.56 18.60
CA SER A 69 -8.66 5.31 19.88
C SER A 69 -7.56 6.34 20.10
N ALA A 70 -7.56 6.94 21.27
CA ALA A 70 -6.45 7.76 21.78
C ALA A 70 -5.26 6.91 22.27
N MET A 71 -5.08 5.69 21.76
CA MET A 71 -3.99 4.82 22.17
C MET A 71 -2.66 5.41 21.69
N PRO A 72 -1.69 5.63 22.60
CA PRO A 72 -0.45 6.31 22.23
C PRO A 72 0.40 5.47 21.27
N ILE A 73 0.98 6.13 20.28
CA ILE A 73 1.92 5.56 19.29
C ILE A 73 3.32 6.13 19.60
N ASP A 74 3.77 5.95 20.84
CA ASP A 74 5.10 6.34 21.29
C ASP A 74 6.10 5.16 21.21
N SER A 75 7.38 5.45 21.46
CA SER A 75 8.45 4.46 21.36
C SER A 75 8.30 3.31 22.37
N LEU A 76 7.83 3.59 23.58
CA LEU A 76 7.64 2.57 24.61
C LEU A 76 6.50 1.64 24.20
N THR A 77 5.36 2.19 23.83
CA THR A 77 4.18 1.41 23.41
C THR A 77 4.47 0.58 22.16
N ALA A 78 5.21 1.11 21.19
CA ALA A 78 5.64 0.37 20.02
C ALA A 78 6.54 -0.83 20.38
N ARG A 79 7.51 -0.65 21.26
CA ARG A 79 8.41 -1.73 21.73
C ARG A 79 7.67 -2.77 22.58
N VAL A 80 6.75 -2.33 23.44
CA VAL A 80 5.88 -3.22 24.22
C VAL A 80 4.97 -4.03 23.30
N THR A 81 4.43 -3.42 22.24
CA THR A 81 3.62 -4.12 21.22
C THR A 81 4.42 -5.22 20.53
N LEU A 82 5.65 -4.93 20.07
CA LEU A 82 6.53 -5.94 19.48
C LEU A 82 6.85 -7.06 20.46
N THR A 83 7.13 -6.73 21.72
CA THR A 83 7.37 -7.71 22.79
C THR A 83 6.15 -8.60 23.00
N GLY A 84 4.96 -8.02 23.06
CA GLY A 84 3.69 -8.75 23.20
C GLY A 84 3.43 -9.70 22.04
N ILE A 85 3.73 -9.28 20.81
CA ILE A 85 3.63 -10.13 19.61
C ILE A 85 4.57 -11.34 19.72
N LEU A 86 5.83 -11.16 20.12
CA LEU A 86 6.79 -12.26 20.29
C LEU A 86 6.38 -13.22 21.42
N LEU A 87 5.98 -12.68 22.57
CA LEU A 87 5.51 -13.50 23.70
C LEU A 87 4.23 -14.25 23.36
N GLY A 88 3.31 -13.60 22.65
CA GLY A 88 2.09 -14.25 22.14
C GLY A 88 2.41 -15.38 21.17
N ALA A 89 3.31 -15.17 20.22
CA ALA A 89 3.76 -16.22 19.30
C ALA A 89 4.43 -17.40 20.02
N LEU A 90 5.25 -17.13 21.05
CA LEU A 90 5.90 -18.15 21.86
C LEU A 90 4.88 -18.92 22.72
N SER A 91 3.92 -18.22 23.34
CA SER A 91 2.90 -18.84 24.19
C SER A 91 2.02 -19.84 23.43
N LEU A 92 1.75 -19.59 22.14
CA LEU A 92 1.07 -20.54 21.28
C LEU A 92 1.82 -21.88 21.15
N ARG A 93 3.16 -21.88 21.26
CA ARG A 93 3.98 -23.10 21.28
C ARG A 93 3.83 -23.91 22.57
N LEU A 94 3.32 -23.32 23.65
CA LEU A 94 3.05 -24.05 24.89
C LEU A 94 1.79 -24.93 24.77
N ILE A 95 0.92 -24.66 23.80
CA ILE A 95 -0.25 -25.48 23.52
C ILE A 95 0.22 -26.83 22.97
N PRO A 96 -0.10 -27.99 23.61
CA PRO A 96 0.46 -29.30 23.25
C PRO A 96 0.26 -29.68 21.78
N ARG A 97 -0.90 -29.32 21.18
CA ARG A 97 -1.24 -29.62 19.78
C ARG A 97 -0.43 -28.81 18.76
N LEU A 98 0.11 -27.65 19.15
CA LEU A 98 0.82 -26.72 18.30
C LEU A 98 2.36 -26.80 18.50
N ARG A 99 2.81 -27.54 19.51
CA ARG A 99 4.21 -27.66 19.93
C ARG A 99 5.14 -28.22 18.85
N TYR A 100 4.63 -29.07 17.97
CA TYR A 100 5.43 -29.96 17.12
C TYR A 100 5.62 -29.49 15.67
N VAL A 101 5.32 -28.24 15.34
CA VAL A 101 5.57 -27.76 13.98
C VAL A 101 7.08 -27.55 13.78
N PRO A 102 7.73 -28.37 12.94
CA PRO A 102 9.20 -28.33 12.80
C PRO A 102 9.65 -27.03 12.13
N VAL A 103 10.84 -26.59 12.50
CA VAL A 103 11.56 -25.53 11.78
C VAL A 103 12.43 -26.19 10.72
N SER A 104 12.03 -26.08 9.46
CA SER A 104 12.82 -26.60 8.33
C SER A 104 14.01 -25.71 8.01
N ALA A 105 15.05 -26.25 7.38
CA ALA A 105 16.10 -25.45 6.75
C ALA A 105 15.53 -24.58 5.62
N PRO A 106 16.13 -23.41 5.33
CA PRO A 106 15.68 -22.57 4.21
C PRO A 106 15.87 -23.32 2.88
N THR A 107 14.88 -23.17 2.01
CA THR A 107 14.93 -23.71 0.65
C THR A 107 15.55 -22.69 -0.30
N LEU A 108 16.07 -23.15 -1.45
CA LEU A 108 16.55 -22.25 -2.51
C LEU A 108 15.48 -21.21 -2.91
N VAL A 109 14.23 -21.63 -2.98
CA VAL A 109 13.11 -20.72 -3.32
C VAL A 109 12.92 -19.64 -2.25
N GLU A 110 13.03 -19.97 -0.97
CA GLU A 110 12.95 -18.98 0.11
C GLU A 110 14.13 -18.01 0.08
N VAL A 111 15.34 -18.49 -0.28
CA VAL A 111 16.51 -17.61 -0.47
C VAL A 111 16.29 -16.65 -1.65
N MET A 112 15.76 -17.15 -2.78
CA MET A 112 15.43 -16.29 -3.93
C MET A 112 14.36 -15.26 -3.60
N LEU A 113 13.34 -15.62 -2.82
CA LEU A 113 12.29 -14.71 -2.37
C LEU A 113 12.84 -13.63 -1.42
N LEU A 114 13.75 -13.98 -0.55
CA LEU A 114 14.47 -12.99 0.26
C LEU A 114 15.35 -12.08 -0.62
N GLY A 115 16.03 -12.65 -1.62
CA GLY A 115 16.78 -11.88 -2.62
C GLY A 115 15.89 -10.91 -3.41
N LEU A 116 14.69 -11.35 -3.79
CA LEU A 116 13.70 -10.47 -4.45
C LEU A 116 13.26 -9.32 -3.52
N PHE A 117 12.98 -9.61 -2.26
CA PHE A 117 12.64 -8.59 -1.26
C PHE A 117 13.76 -7.55 -1.13
N ILE A 118 15.00 -8.00 -0.88
CA ILE A 118 16.17 -7.12 -0.71
C ILE A 118 16.45 -6.35 -2.00
N GLY A 119 16.39 -7.02 -3.16
CA GLY A 119 16.61 -6.39 -4.46
C GLY A 119 15.57 -5.33 -4.79
N THR A 120 14.30 -5.59 -4.51
CA THR A 120 13.21 -4.63 -4.74
C THR A 120 13.33 -3.41 -3.81
N ALA A 121 13.52 -3.64 -2.50
CA ALA A 121 13.71 -2.57 -1.55
C ALA A 121 14.97 -1.75 -1.88
N GLY A 122 16.09 -2.42 -2.16
CA GLY A 122 17.35 -1.79 -2.51
C GLY A 122 17.29 -0.98 -3.81
N TRP A 123 16.56 -1.46 -4.82
CA TRP A 123 16.33 -0.72 -6.07
C TRP A 123 15.57 0.59 -5.82
N ILE A 124 14.52 0.56 -5.00
CA ILE A 124 13.76 1.76 -4.65
C ILE A 124 14.62 2.72 -3.81
N LEU A 125 15.19 2.21 -2.71
CA LEU A 125 15.95 3.02 -1.77
C LEU A 125 17.23 3.59 -2.39
N GLY A 126 17.84 2.86 -3.32
CA GLY A 126 19.05 3.28 -4.02
C GLY A 126 18.91 4.61 -4.75
N SER A 127 17.69 4.94 -5.22
CA SER A 127 17.42 6.25 -5.86
C SER A 127 17.49 7.42 -4.86
N TYR A 128 17.28 7.17 -3.57
CA TYR A 128 17.19 8.20 -2.53
C TYR A 128 18.40 8.27 -1.60
N VAL A 129 19.28 7.24 -1.62
CA VAL A 129 20.48 7.23 -0.76
C VAL A 129 21.41 8.39 -1.10
N GLY A 130 21.79 9.15 -0.09
CA GLY A 130 22.70 10.29 -0.22
C GLY A 130 22.03 11.57 -0.74
N ARG A 131 20.71 11.56 -0.91
CA ARG A 131 19.93 12.74 -1.33
C ARG A 131 19.49 13.58 -0.13
N ASN A 132 19.39 14.89 -0.37
CA ASN A 132 18.85 15.82 0.64
C ASN A 132 17.31 15.83 0.64
N ASP A 133 16.71 16.54 1.60
CA ASP A 133 15.25 16.59 1.78
C ASP A 133 14.53 17.19 0.55
N TYR A 134 15.13 18.16 -0.13
CA TYR A 134 14.56 18.81 -1.33
C TYR A 134 14.47 17.81 -2.47
N GLU A 135 15.56 17.08 -2.73
CA GLU A 135 15.62 16.05 -3.76
C GLU A 135 14.64 14.90 -3.46
N MET A 136 14.57 14.45 -2.20
CA MET A 136 13.64 13.40 -1.79
C MET A 136 12.19 13.82 -1.99
N LEU A 137 11.84 15.03 -1.58
CA LEU A 137 10.48 15.54 -1.73
C LEU A 137 10.12 15.75 -3.20
N SER A 138 11.04 16.28 -4.01
CA SER A 138 10.84 16.43 -5.44
C SER A 138 10.59 15.07 -6.11
N GLY A 139 11.37 14.04 -5.78
CA GLY A 139 11.14 12.68 -6.25
C GLY A 139 9.75 12.12 -5.88
N LEU A 140 9.27 12.39 -4.66
CA LEU A 140 7.93 11.99 -4.21
C LEU A 140 6.83 12.79 -4.92
N PHE A 141 7.05 14.07 -5.17
CA PHE A 141 6.12 14.95 -5.87
C PHE A 141 5.87 14.48 -7.30
N PHE A 142 6.92 14.28 -8.08
CA PHE A 142 6.81 13.89 -9.50
C PHE A 142 6.42 12.41 -9.68
N SER A 143 6.63 11.55 -8.69
CA SER A 143 6.32 10.14 -8.83
C SER A 143 4.83 9.80 -8.72
N GLY A 144 4.02 10.54 -7.95
CA GLY A 144 2.60 10.25 -7.89
C GLY A 144 1.79 11.05 -6.89
N TRP A 145 0.54 11.27 -7.23
CA TRP A 145 -0.40 12.12 -6.51
C TRP A 145 -0.69 11.62 -5.08
N ASP A 146 -0.92 10.29 -4.90
CA ASP A 146 -1.33 9.73 -3.61
C ASP A 146 -0.20 9.73 -2.57
N ASN A 147 1.06 9.93 -2.97
CA ASN A 147 2.19 10.03 -2.04
C ASN A 147 1.97 11.12 -0.99
N GLN A 148 1.43 12.27 -1.40
CA GLN A 148 1.12 13.38 -0.49
C GLN A 148 0.10 12.97 0.58
N GLY A 149 -1.00 12.34 0.18
CA GLY A 149 -2.05 11.90 1.11
C GLY A 149 -1.54 10.85 2.10
N HIS A 150 -0.75 9.89 1.64
CA HIS A 150 -0.17 8.85 2.49
C HIS A 150 0.94 9.40 3.40
N PHE A 151 1.75 10.33 2.92
CA PHE A 151 2.72 11.04 3.77
C PHE A 151 1.99 11.81 4.87
N THR A 152 0.94 12.56 4.53
CA THR A 152 0.13 13.31 5.50
C THR A 152 -0.40 12.41 6.61
N THR A 153 -0.99 11.27 6.26
CA THR A 153 -1.53 10.33 7.25
C THR A 153 -0.44 9.72 8.13
N PHE A 154 0.70 9.37 7.56
CA PHE A 154 1.86 8.85 8.29
C PHE A 154 2.43 9.90 9.24
N ALA A 155 2.69 11.12 8.74
CA ALA A 155 3.27 12.20 9.52
C ALA A 155 2.33 12.63 10.66
N ASN A 156 1.03 12.74 10.42
CA ASN A 156 0.06 13.06 11.46
C ASN A 156 0.03 11.99 12.56
N THR A 157 -0.01 10.70 12.16
CA THR A 157 0.00 9.58 13.11
C THR A 157 1.27 9.56 13.96
N TYR A 158 2.43 9.82 13.36
CA TYR A 158 3.70 9.88 14.07
C TYR A 158 3.77 11.09 14.99
N MET A 159 3.50 12.30 14.50
CA MET A 159 3.66 13.55 15.24
C MET A 159 2.68 13.67 16.42
N GLN A 160 1.42 13.26 16.22
CA GLN A 160 0.42 13.28 17.28
C GLN A 160 0.44 12.01 18.16
N GLN A 161 1.30 11.05 17.84
CA GLN A 161 1.41 9.78 18.57
C GLN A 161 0.06 9.06 18.72
N SER A 162 -0.83 9.26 17.74
CA SER A 162 -2.20 8.75 17.77
C SER A 162 -2.71 8.47 16.37
N SER A 163 -3.62 7.52 16.26
CA SER A 163 -4.41 7.31 15.03
C SER A 163 -5.63 8.24 14.95
N ALA A 164 -5.98 8.93 16.04
CA ALA A 164 -7.02 9.96 16.09
C ALA A 164 -6.33 11.34 16.05
N TRP A 165 -6.58 12.10 14.97
CA TRP A 165 -5.92 13.38 14.77
C TRP A 165 -6.82 14.54 15.16
N THR A 166 -6.21 15.59 15.67
CA THR A 166 -6.86 16.86 15.97
C THR A 166 -6.22 17.97 15.16
N THR A 167 -7.03 18.84 14.57
CA THR A 167 -6.57 20.08 13.93
C THR A 167 -6.36 21.18 14.96
N ILE A 168 -5.59 22.21 14.59
CA ILE A 168 -5.30 23.34 15.48
C ILE A 168 -6.58 24.12 15.82
N ASP A 169 -7.50 24.23 14.89
CA ASP A 169 -8.78 24.92 15.02
C ASP A 169 -9.90 24.04 15.59
N GLY A 170 -9.61 22.77 15.89
CA GLY A 170 -10.60 21.81 16.38
C GLY A 170 -11.58 21.31 15.33
N SER A 171 -11.41 21.70 14.05
CA SER A 171 -12.21 21.19 12.95
C SER A 171 -11.88 19.74 12.62
N GLU A 172 -12.63 19.10 11.74
CA GLU A 172 -12.37 17.73 11.32
C GLU A 172 -11.08 17.67 10.47
N ALA A 173 -10.19 16.74 10.85
CA ALA A 173 -8.95 16.53 10.12
C ALA A 173 -9.23 15.81 8.80
N TRP A 174 -8.67 16.31 7.69
CA TRP A 174 -8.74 15.64 6.41
C TRP A 174 -8.14 14.24 6.50
N ASN A 175 -8.76 13.28 5.86
CA ASN A 175 -8.41 11.86 5.92
C ASN A 175 -8.49 11.21 7.33
N GLN A 176 -9.10 11.86 8.32
CA GLN A 176 -9.26 11.26 9.65
C GLN A 176 -9.96 9.88 9.57
N TRP A 177 -10.90 9.73 8.66
CA TRP A 177 -11.68 8.50 8.48
C TRP A 177 -11.21 7.61 7.32
N TYR A 178 -10.18 8.05 6.59
CA TYR A 178 -9.62 7.25 5.50
C TYR A 178 -8.90 6.01 6.04
N PRO A 179 -9.08 4.81 5.45
CA PRO A 179 -8.38 3.61 5.89
C PRO A 179 -6.86 3.77 5.82
N SER A 180 -6.17 3.75 6.95
CA SER A 180 -4.73 4.06 7.02
C SER A 180 -3.94 3.12 7.93
N LEU A 181 -4.33 1.84 8.00
CA LEU A 181 -3.59 0.83 8.78
C LEU A 181 -2.09 0.83 8.43
N HIS A 182 -1.74 0.98 7.16
CA HIS A 182 -0.34 1.05 6.73
C HIS A 182 0.42 2.19 7.41
N SER A 183 -0.17 3.40 7.48
CA SER A 183 0.44 4.55 8.16
C SER A 183 0.63 4.32 9.66
N THR A 184 -0.33 3.68 10.32
CA THR A 184 -0.23 3.29 11.73
C THR A 184 0.91 2.29 11.94
N VAL A 185 1.03 1.28 11.07
CA VAL A 185 2.12 0.29 11.11
C VAL A 185 3.47 0.96 10.89
N TRP A 186 3.57 1.87 9.94
CA TRP A 186 4.82 2.61 9.67
C TRP A 186 5.21 3.51 10.85
N ALA A 187 4.26 4.23 11.45
CA ALA A 187 4.52 5.06 12.62
C ALA A 187 4.97 4.22 13.83
N LEU A 188 4.31 3.09 14.10
CA LEU A 188 4.73 2.15 15.13
C LEU A 188 6.12 1.57 14.85
N SER A 189 6.41 1.22 13.60
CA SER A 189 7.71 0.68 13.21
C SER A 189 8.81 1.71 13.38
N GLU A 190 8.57 2.96 12.94
CA GLU A 190 9.53 4.05 13.12
C GLU A 190 9.75 4.38 14.60
N ARG A 191 8.68 4.44 15.40
CA ARG A 191 8.78 4.64 16.86
C ARG A 191 9.50 3.47 17.55
N ALA A 192 9.37 2.25 17.04
CA ALA A 192 10.06 1.10 17.61
C ALA A 192 11.57 1.13 17.35
N VAL A 193 12.00 1.56 16.15
CA VAL A 193 13.42 1.57 15.73
C VAL A 193 14.12 2.89 16.02
N GLY A 194 13.39 4.01 15.98
CA GLY A 194 13.92 5.35 16.17
C GLY A 194 14.28 5.64 17.63
N SER A 195 15.26 6.50 17.82
CA SER A 195 15.70 6.98 19.15
C SER A 195 15.40 8.46 19.39
N ALA A 196 15.07 9.22 18.36
CA ALA A 196 14.81 10.65 18.44
C ALA A 196 13.45 11.01 17.84
N ASP A 197 12.84 12.08 18.31
CA ASP A 197 11.69 12.68 17.68
C ASP A 197 12.12 13.39 16.39
N LEU A 198 11.47 13.03 15.28
CA LEU A 198 11.72 13.59 13.97
C LEU A 198 10.75 14.75 13.70
N SER A 199 11.21 15.78 13.01
CA SER A 199 10.33 16.80 12.42
C SER A 199 9.53 16.20 11.25
N ARG A 200 8.49 16.89 10.78
CA ARG A 200 7.74 16.44 9.60
C ARG A 200 8.62 16.27 8.35
N ILE A 201 9.57 17.17 8.15
CA ILE A 201 10.55 17.06 7.05
C ILE A 201 11.44 15.83 7.28
N GLY A 202 11.93 15.62 8.48
CA GLY A 202 12.73 14.43 8.84
C GLY A 202 11.99 13.09 8.66
N LEU A 203 10.67 13.10 8.52
CA LEU A 203 9.87 11.91 8.24
C LEU A 203 9.84 11.50 6.76
N LEU A 204 10.40 12.31 5.84
CA LEU A 204 10.46 11.96 4.41
C LEU A 204 11.23 10.66 4.18
N TRP A 205 12.41 10.52 4.77
CA TRP A 205 13.22 9.30 4.64
C TRP A 205 12.54 8.05 5.24
N PRO A 206 12.04 8.07 6.49
CA PRO A 206 11.23 6.97 7.02
C PRO A 206 10.03 6.60 6.15
N PHE A 207 9.31 7.59 5.59
CA PHE A 207 8.20 7.34 4.69
C PHE A 207 8.62 6.54 3.45
N ILE A 208 9.74 6.92 2.83
CA ILE A 208 10.31 6.21 1.67
C ILE A 208 10.72 4.80 2.06
N ILE A 209 11.41 4.62 3.22
CA ILE A 209 11.82 3.29 3.71
C ILE A 209 10.61 2.37 3.90
N TRP A 210 9.62 2.80 4.66
CA TRP A 210 8.48 1.94 5.01
C TRP A 210 7.59 1.65 3.81
N SER A 211 7.46 2.60 2.88
CA SER A 211 6.78 2.37 1.60
C SER A 211 7.51 1.31 0.76
N ALA A 212 8.84 1.43 0.61
CA ALA A 212 9.66 0.50 -0.14
C ALA A 212 9.65 -0.91 0.46
N VAL A 213 9.80 -1.02 1.79
CA VAL A 213 9.75 -2.29 2.53
C VAL A 213 8.38 -2.96 2.37
N THR A 214 7.29 -2.20 2.49
CA THR A 214 5.93 -2.71 2.32
C THR A 214 5.71 -3.23 0.90
N PHE A 215 6.11 -2.47 -0.12
CA PHE A 215 6.00 -2.88 -1.52
C PHE A 215 6.84 -4.14 -1.80
N ALA A 216 8.10 -4.17 -1.38
CA ALA A 216 8.97 -5.34 -1.54
C ALA A 216 8.40 -6.59 -0.86
N MET A 217 7.79 -6.43 0.31
CA MET A 217 7.09 -7.52 1.02
C MET A 217 5.88 -8.03 0.21
N CYS A 218 5.08 -7.13 -0.35
CA CYS A 218 3.95 -7.50 -1.21
C CYS A 218 4.41 -8.33 -2.41
N MET A 219 5.47 -7.89 -3.08
CA MET A 219 6.02 -8.59 -4.25
C MET A 219 6.59 -9.96 -3.89
N MET A 220 7.27 -10.06 -2.76
CA MET A 220 7.74 -11.35 -2.23
C MET A 220 6.56 -12.31 -1.95
N PHE A 221 5.44 -11.82 -1.43
CA PHE A 221 4.27 -12.64 -1.15
C PHE A 221 3.59 -13.13 -2.45
N LEU A 222 3.44 -12.26 -3.43
CA LEU A 222 2.90 -12.65 -4.75
C LEU A 222 3.82 -13.66 -5.45
N ALA A 223 5.14 -13.46 -5.40
CA ALA A 223 6.12 -14.40 -5.94
C ALA A 223 6.10 -15.75 -5.21
N TRP A 224 5.84 -15.77 -3.91
CA TRP A 224 5.64 -17.00 -3.16
C TRP A 224 4.40 -17.78 -3.65
N ILE A 225 3.26 -17.10 -3.89
CA ILE A 225 2.07 -17.73 -4.46
C ILE A 225 2.41 -18.35 -5.81
N ALA A 226 3.05 -17.60 -6.70
CA ALA A 226 3.46 -18.08 -8.02
C ALA A 226 4.36 -19.32 -7.93
N GLY A 227 5.38 -19.28 -7.09
CA GLY A 227 6.31 -20.38 -6.88
C GLY A 227 5.65 -21.64 -6.28
N ASP A 228 4.83 -21.50 -5.23
CA ASP A 228 4.15 -22.66 -4.60
C ASP A 228 3.10 -23.25 -5.54
N LEU A 229 2.37 -22.42 -6.29
CA LEU A 229 1.40 -22.87 -7.27
C LEU A 229 2.09 -23.59 -8.44
N ALA A 230 3.13 -23.01 -9.03
CA ALA A 230 3.92 -23.64 -10.10
C ALA A 230 4.44 -25.01 -9.68
N ARG A 231 4.95 -25.14 -8.47
CA ARG A 231 5.39 -26.40 -7.88
C ARG A 231 4.27 -27.45 -7.82
N ARG A 232 3.03 -27.04 -7.53
CA ARG A 232 1.87 -27.95 -7.41
C ARG A 232 1.34 -28.42 -8.75
N VAL A 233 1.37 -27.53 -9.76
CA VAL A 233 0.75 -27.83 -11.07
C VAL A 233 1.70 -28.47 -12.07
N SER A 234 3.02 -28.31 -11.93
CA SER A 234 4.04 -28.86 -12.83
C SER A 234 4.31 -30.37 -12.68
N GLY A 235 3.89 -30.97 -11.56
CA GLY A 235 4.18 -32.37 -11.22
C GLY A 235 5.54 -32.55 -10.55
N LYS A 236 5.74 -33.69 -9.85
CA LYS A 236 6.89 -33.91 -8.95
C LYS A 236 8.26 -33.73 -9.64
N LYS A 237 8.41 -34.17 -10.89
CA LYS A 237 9.68 -34.16 -11.62
C LYS A 237 10.22 -32.74 -11.86
N TYR A 238 9.34 -31.75 -12.13
CA TYR A 238 9.71 -30.38 -12.50
C TYR A 238 9.30 -29.34 -11.46
N ALA A 239 8.83 -29.79 -10.32
CA ALA A 239 8.27 -28.94 -9.28
C ALA A 239 9.22 -27.83 -8.81
N LYS A 240 10.52 -28.17 -8.65
CA LYS A 240 11.55 -27.23 -8.19
C LYS A 240 11.87 -26.19 -9.27
N GLN A 241 12.09 -26.62 -10.49
CA GLN A 241 12.45 -25.75 -11.62
C GLN A 241 11.29 -24.79 -11.95
N ALA A 242 10.07 -25.29 -12.01
CA ALA A 242 8.88 -24.46 -12.23
C ALA A 242 8.70 -23.41 -11.12
N SER A 243 8.96 -23.78 -9.87
CA SER A 243 8.90 -22.84 -8.75
C SER A 243 9.96 -21.74 -8.87
N VAL A 244 11.20 -22.10 -9.21
CA VAL A 244 12.31 -21.15 -9.42
C VAL A 244 11.97 -20.18 -10.57
N LEU A 245 11.51 -20.72 -11.70
CA LEU A 245 11.10 -19.91 -12.86
C LEU A 245 9.99 -18.93 -12.51
N ALA A 246 8.96 -19.40 -11.80
CA ALA A 246 7.82 -18.55 -11.43
C ALA A 246 8.24 -17.42 -10.47
N VAL A 247 9.12 -17.69 -9.50
CA VAL A 247 9.64 -16.65 -8.59
C VAL A 247 10.46 -15.62 -9.37
N PHE A 248 11.35 -16.08 -10.25
CA PHE A 248 12.18 -15.21 -11.09
C PHE A 248 11.30 -14.32 -12.00
N ALA A 249 10.34 -14.92 -12.71
CA ALA A 249 9.44 -14.19 -13.60
C ALA A 249 8.57 -13.17 -12.85
N THR A 250 8.13 -13.49 -11.62
CA THR A 250 7.41 -12.54 -10.78
C THR A 250 8.31 -11.39 -10.35
N GLY A 251 9.58 -11.65 -10.02
CA GLY A 251 10.56 -10.62 -9.71
C GLY A 251 10.78 -9.65 -10.87
N MET A 252 10.96 -10.19 -12.08
CA MET A 252 11.10 -9.38 -13.28
C MET A 252 9.84 -8.56 -13.57
N PHE A 253 8.65 -9.14 -13.42
CA PHE A 253 7.38 -8.40 -13.55
C PHE A 253 7.27 -7.27 -12.53
N THR A 254 7.71 -7.50 -11.29
CA THR A 254 7.70 -6.47 -10.24
C THR A 254 8.56 -5.26 -10.60
N LEU A 255 9.78 -5.51 -11.06
CA LEU A 255 10.78 -4.46 -11.31
C LEU A 255 10.56 -3.73 -12.64
N LEU A 256 10.07 -4.44 -13.66
CA LEU A 256 9.96 -3.92 -15.03
C LEU A 256 8.51 -3.70 -15.49
N GLY A 257 7.54 -4.15 -14.72
CA GLY A 257 6.12 -4.11 -15.08
C GLY A 257 5.29 -3.09 -14.29
N SER A 258 3.98 -3.18 -14.46
CA SER A 258 2.99 -2.29 -13.86
C SER A 258 3.02 -2.17 -12.32
N PRO A 259 3.45 -3.15 -11.50
CA PRO A 259 3.52 -2.95 -10.05
C PRO A 259 4.39 -1.76 -9.63
N ALA A 260 5.49 -1.49 -10.34
CA ALA A 260 6.35 -0.34 -10.08
C ALA A 260 5.63 0.99 -10.32
N LEU A 261 4.74 1.07 -11.31
CA LEU A 261 3.91 2.26 -11.54
C LEU A 261 2.92 2.50 -10.39
N PHE A 262 2.27 1.44 -9.88
CA PHE A 262 1.39 1.58 -8.71
C PHE A 262 2.15 2.04 -7.47
N PHE A 263 3.35 1.55 -7.26
CA PHE A 263 4.22 2.03 -6.20
C PHE A 263 4.58 3.50 -6.39
N ASN A 264 4.97 3.87 -7.61
CA ASN A 264 5.37 5.24 -7.95
C ASN A 264 4.20 6.22 -7.76
N ALA A 265 2.99 5.83 -8.16
CA ALA A 265 1.76 6.61 -7.97
C ALA A 265 1.32 6.77 -6.49
N GLY A 266 2.01 6.13 -5.54
CA GLY A 266 1.71 6.20 -4.11
C GLY A 266 0.69 5.16 -3.63
N PHE A 267 0.29 4.18 -4.44
CA PHE A 267 -0.77 3.22 -4.10
C PHE A 267 -0.30 2.06 -3.21
N THR A 268 0.57 2.32 -2.24
CA THR A 268 1.14 1.27 -1.38
C THR A 268 0.07 0.55 -0.54
N ASN A 269 -0.91 1.27 0.00
CA ASN A 269 -2.03 0.70 0.75
C ASN A 269 -2.89 -0.23 -0.12
N PHE A 270 -3.15 0.17 -1.37
CA PHE A 270 -3.88 -0.61 -2.35
C PHE A 270 -3.15 -1.90 -2.70
N VAL A 271 -1.85 -1.83 -3.04
CA VAL A 271 -1.02 -3.00 -3.35
C VAL A 271 -0.96 -3.96 -2.16
N LEU A 272 -0.83 -3.45 -0.93
CA LEU A 272 -0.87 -4.26 0.28
C LEU A 272 -2.21 -4.96 0.44
N GLY A 273 -3.34 -4.25 0.29
CA GLY A 273 -4.68 -4.83 0.38
C GLY A 273 -4.91 -5.96 -0.64
N VAL A 274 -4.54 -5.74 -1.90
CA VAL A 274 -4.61 -6.75 -2.98
C VAL A 274 -3.76 -7.98 -2.64
N THR A 275 -2.54 -7.76 -2.14
CA THR A 275 -1.62 -8.84 -1.77
C THR A 275 -2.16 -9.67 -0.61
N ILE A 276 -2.77 -9.03 0.40
CA ILE A 276 -3.42 -9.72 1.53
C ILE A 276 -4.57 -10.59 1.04
N ILE A 277 -5.42 -10.07 0.11
CA ILE A 277 -6.53 -10.85 -0.48
C ILE A 277 -5.99 -12.08 -1.21
N ALA A 278 -5.03 -11.89 -2.12
CA ALA A 278 -4.45 -13.00 -2.88
C ALA A 278 -3.84 -14.06 -1.97
N THR A 279 -3.07 -13.63 -0.98
CA THR A 279 -2.32 -14.50 -0.08
C THR A 279 -3.24 -15.25 0.89
N ALA A 280 -4.17 -14.53 1.53
CA ALA A 280 -5.13 -15.12 2.46
C ALA A 280 -6.05 -16.13 1.75
N SER A 281 -6.55 -15.79 0.57
CA SER A 281 -7.36 -16.68 -0.27
C SER A 281 -6.57 -17.93 -0.65
N TYR A 282 -5.32 -17.77 -1.11
CA TYR A 282 -4.46 -18.88 -1.49
C TYR A 282 -4.18 -19.81 -0.31
N ILE A 283 -3.74 -19.28 0.84
CA ILE A 283 -3.44 -20.08 2.04
C ILE A 283 -4.66 -20.83 2.51
N SER A 284 -5.81 -20.16 2.57
CA SER A 284 -7.04 -20.71 3.16
C SER A 284 -7.72 -21.74 2.27
N ALA A 285 -7.74 -21.53 0.96
CA ALA A 285 -8.53 -22.33 0.04
C ALA A 285 -7.71 -23.22 -0.90
N ARG A 286 -6.39 -23.32 -0.73
CA ARG A 286 -5.55 -24.23 -1.56
C ARG A 286 -5.86 -25.72 -1.37
N SER A 287 -6.56 -26.10 -0.29
CA SER A 287 -7.12 -27.43 -0.04
C SER A 287 -8.13 -27.36 1.11
N MET A 288 -9.08 -28.32 1.18
CA MET A 288 -10.02 -28.45 2.29
C MET A 288 -9.30 -28.52 3.66
N ARG A 289 -8.16 -29.22 3.73
CA ARG A 289 -7.34 -29.27 4.94
C ARG A 289 -6.80 -27.89 5.32
N SER A 290 -6.38 -27.07 4.34
CA SER A 290 -5.91 -25.71 4.61
C SER A 290 -7.04 -24.82 5.12
N ALA A 291 -8.26 -24.97 4.58
CA ALA A 291 -9.44 -24.24 5.01
C ALA A 291 -9.72 -24.49 6.50
N VAL A 292 -9.63 -25.74 6.94
CA VAL A 292 -9.84 -26.11 8.34
C VAL A 292 -8.67 -25.72 9.25
N THR A 293 -7.43 -25.80 8.75
CA THR A 293 -6.24 -25.57 9.58
C THR A 293 -5.90 -24.09 9.72
N TYR A 294 -6.06 -23.31 8.66
CA TYR A 294 -5.63 -21.90 8.61
C TYR A 294 -6.78 -20.94 8.30
N GLY A 295 -7.71 -21.31 7.42
CA GLY A 295 -8.75 -20.43 6.90
C GLY A 295 -9.63 -19.81 7.98
N TRP A 296 -9.92 -20.58 9.03
CA TRP A 296 -10.81 -20.14 10.11
C TRP A 296 -10.30 -18.89 10.87
N PHE A 297 -8.98 -18.61 10.86
CA PHE A 297 -8.43 -17.41 11.48
C PHE A 297 -7.76 -16.47 10.48
N VAL A 298 -7.23 -16.97 9.37
CA VAL A 298 -6.57 -16.15 8.34
C VAL A 298 -7.60 -15.28 7.58
N ILE A 299 -8.78 -15.83 7.25
CA ILE A 299 -9.82 -15.05 6.55
C ILE A 299 -10.37 -13.92 7.44
N PRO A 300 -10.79 -14.14 8.69
CA PRO A 300 -11.16 -13.04 9.57
C PRO A 300 -10.06 -11.99 9.76
N ALA A 301 -8.82 -12.43 9.98
CA ALA A 301 -7.69 -11.52 10.11
C ALA A 301 -7.48 -10.67 8.83
N ALA A 302 -7.50 -11.31 7.66
CA ALA A 302 -7.38 -10.61 6.37
C ALA A 302 -8.55 -9.63 6.14
N THR A 303 -9.77 -10.00 6.54
CA THR A 303 -10.95 -9.12 6.47
C THR A 303 -10.72 -7.83 7.26
N VAL A 304 -10.24 -7.95 8.50
CA VAL A 304 -9.90 -6.81 9.35
C VAL A 304 -8.85 -5.93 8.68
N VAL A 305 -7.78 -6.53 8.15
CA VAL A 305 -6.70 -5.80 7.48
C VAL A 305 -7.23 -5.06 6.25
N VAL A 306 -7.97 -5.73 5.37
CA VAL A 306 -8.46 -5.15 4.11
C VAL A 306 -9.44 -4.01 4.35
N ILE A 307 -10.35 -4.14 5.33
CA ILE A 307 -11.27 -3.06 5.73
C ILE A 307 -10.48 -1.81 6.14
N ASN A 308 -9.37 -1.97 6.84
CA ASN A 308 -8.52 -0.86 7.31
C ASN A 308 -7.43 -0.41 6.31
N LEU A 309 -7.41 -0.97 5.09
CA LEU A 309 -6.54 -0.54 3.98
C LEU A 309 -7.34 0.04 2.83
N TRP A 310 -8.32 -0.69 2.34
CA TRP A 310 -9.25 -0.26 1.30
C TRP A 310 -10.53 -1.09 1.36
N THR A 311 -11.51 -0.59 2.09
CA THR A 311 -12.75 -1.30 2.46
C THR A 311 -13.47 -2.01 1.31
N PRO A 312 -13.65 -1.40 0.10
CA PRO A 312 -14.38 -2.06 -0.98
C PRO A 312 -13.77 -3.40 -1.43
N MET A 313 -12.46 -3.58 -1.29
CA MET A 313 -11.80 -4.82 -1.71
C MET A 313 -12.14 -6.05 -0.87
N VAL A 314 -12.80 -5.88 0.27
CA VAL A 314 -13.14 -7.01 1.16
C VAL A 314 -13.94 -8.11 0.46
N ILE A 315 -14.70 -7.77 -0.59
CA ILE A 315 -15.45 -8.74 -1.40
C ILE A 315 -14.55 -9.81 -2.04
N GLY A 316 -13.28 -9.49 -2.29
CA GLY A 316 -12.30 -10.45 -2.80
C GLY A 316 -11.99 -11.62 -1.87
N LEU A 317 -12.31 -11.49 -0.58
CA LEU A 317 -12.15 -12.58 0.40
C LEU A 317 -13.37 -13.50 0.48
N ILE A 318 -14.53 -13.09 -0.04
CA ILE A 318 -15.78 -13.87 0.03
C ILE A 318 -15.61 -15.31 -0.49
N PRO A 319 -15.01 -15.53 -1.69
CA PRO A 319 -14.87 -16.89 -2.20
C PRO A 319 -14.07 -17.82 -1.31
N ALA A 320 -12.98 -17.32 -0.73
CA ALA A 320 -12.18 -18.10 0.22
C ALA A 320 -12.93 -18.34 1.53
N GLY A 321 -13.70 -17.37 1.99
CA GLY A 321 -14.60 -17.50 3.14
C GLY A 321 -15.65 -18.60 2.93
N VAL A 322 -16.24 -18.68 1.74
CA VAL A 322 -17.18 -19.74 1.38
C VAL A 322 -16.51 -21.12 1.39
N VAL A 323 -15.28 -21.24 0.88
CA VAL A 323 -14.52 -22.52 0.96
C VAL A 323 -14.29 -22.93 2.41
N VAL A 324 -13.92 -21.97 3.28
CA VAL A 324 -13.71 -22.23 4.71
C VAL A 324 -15.03 -22.65 5.38
N LEU A 325 -16.11 -21.95 5.07
CA LEU A 325 -17.44 -22.28 5.60
C LEU A 325 -17.87 -23.70 5.23
N ILE A 326 -17.74 -24.09 3.95
CA ILE A 326 -18.04 -25.44 3.49
C ILE A 326 -17.17 -26.47 4.22
N ALA A 327 -15.86 -26.20 4.33
CA ALA A 327 -14.93 -27.10 5.01
C ALA A 327 -15.27 -27.29 6.50
N MET A 328 -15.68 -26.23 7.17
CA MET A 328 -16.10 -26.28 8.56
C MET A 328 -17.47 -26.94 8.73
N TRP A 329 -18.39 -26.67 7.81
CA TRP A 329 -19.73 -27.27 7.81
C TRP A 329 -19.67 -28.78 7.68
N THR A 330 -18.82 -29.30 6.80
CA THR A 330 -18.62 -30.76 6.63
C THR A 330 -18.06 -31.44 7.87
N LEU A 331 -17.35 -30.69 8.75
CA LEU A 331 -16.85 -31.22 10.00
C LEU A 331 -17.88 -31.12 11.14
N LYS A 332 -18.45 -29.96 11.36
CA LYS A 332 -19.42 -29.68 12.40
C LYS A 332 -20.21 -28.39 12.10
N PRO A 333 -21.51 -28.47 11.71
CA PRO A 333 -22.31 -27.31 11.35
C PRO A 333 -22.37 -26.19 12.40
N SER A 334 -22.48 -26.57 13.70
CA SER A 334 -22.50 -25.57 14.78
C SER A 334 -21.21 -24.72 14.86
N ARG A 335 -20.04 -25.30 14.54
CA ARG A 335 -18.78 -24.54 14.49
C ARG A 335 -18.73 -23.61 13.30
N ALA A 336 -19.29 -24.02 12.17
CA ALA A 336 -19.40 -23.18 10.99
C ALA A 336 -20.27 -21.95 11.25
N LEU A 337 -21.43 -22.12 11.88
CA LEU A 337 -22.31 -21.01 12.27
C LEU A 337 -21.65 -20.06 13.27
N LEU A 338 -20.97 -20.59 14.29
CA LEU A 338 -20.22 -19.78 15.26
C LEU A 338 -19.09 -19.00 14.56
N TRP A 339 -18.42 -19.61 13.58
CA TRP A 339 -17.38 -18.95 12.82
C TRP A 339 -17.94 -17.79 11.97
N VAL A 340 -19.07 -18.01 11.28
CA VAL A 340 -19.74 -16.97 10.50
C VAL A 340 -20.16 -15.82 11.41
N ALA A 341 -20.86 -16.13 12.50
CA ALA A 341 -21.31 -15.12 13.45
C ALA A 341 -20.14 -14.33 14.05
N GLY A 342 -19.08 -15.02 14.51
CA GLY A 342 -17.89 -14.39 15.06
C GLY A 342 -17.14 -13.53 14.04
N THR A 343 -16.99 -13.98 12.79
CA THR A 343 -16.36 -13.22 11.72
C THR A 343 -17.19 -12.00 11.35
N PHE A 344 -18.52 -12.15 11.28
CA PHE A 344 -19.43 -11.05 11.00
C PHE A 344 -19.41 -9.99 12.11
N VAL A 345 -19.53 -10.42 13.38
CA VAL A 345 -19.48 -9.50 14.54
C VAL A 345 -18.12 -8.78 14.58
N LEU A 346 -17.02 -9.50 14.42
CA LEU A 346 -15.69 -8.91 14.39
C LEU A 346 -15.56 -7.91 13.22
N GLY A 347 -15.99 -8.30 12.03
CA GLY A 347 -16.00 -7.44 10.86
C GLY A 347 -16.88 -6.20 11.07
N ALA A 348 -18.08 -6.36 11.61
CA ALA A 348 -19.00 -5.26 11.89
C ALA A 348 -18.45 -4.28 12.94
N VAL A 349 -17.90 -4.80 14.05
CA VAL A 349 -17.32 -3.95 15.12
C VAL A 349 -16.12 -3.14 14.58
N LEU A 350 -15.25 -3.78 13.82
CA LEU A 350 -14.03 -3.12 13.30
C LEU A 350 -14.31 -2.27 12.05
N ALA A 351 -15.32 -2.65 11.25
CA ALA A 351 -15.81 -1.82 10.15
C ALA A 351 -16.71 -0.67 10.63
N PHE A 352 -17.21 -0.72 11.86
CA PHE A 352 -18.18 0.26 12.36
C PHE A 352 -17.68 1.69 12.20
N GLN A 353 -16.42 1.95 12.48
CA GLN A 353 -15.80 3.26 12.28
C GLN A 353 -15.75 3.66 10.80
N GLN A 354 -15.42 2.71 9.91
CA GLN A 354 -15.41 2.94 8.46
C GLN A 354 -16.84 3.12 7.92
N ILE A 355 -17.80 2.37 8.46
CA ILE A 355 -19.21 2.51 8.13
C ILE A 355 -19.73 3.86 8.61
N GLN A 356 -19.37 4.30 9.81
CA GLN A 356 -19.72 5.64 10.30
C GLN A 356 -19.16 6.75 9.40
N ALA A 357 -17.94 6.59 8.88
CA ALA A 357 -17.34 7.52 7.95
C ALA A 357 -18.12 7.59 6.61
N ILE A 358 -18.61 6.45 6.13
CA ILE A 358 -19.39 6.36 4.88
C ILE A 358 -20.82 6.91 5.06
N VAL A 359 -21.41 6.73 6.24
CA VAL A 359 -22.82 7.09 6.52
C VAL A 359 -22.96 8.53 7.03
N ARG A 360 -21.88 9.19 7.44
CA ARG A 360 -21.92 10.57 7.94
C ARG A 360 -22.35 11.55 6.82
N PRO A 361 -23.44 12.32 7.00
CA PRO A 361 -23.83 13.33 6.01
C PRO A 361 -22.70 14.36 5.84
N GLY A 362 -22.24 14.55 4.61
CA GLY A 362 -21.31 15.62 4.24
C GLY A 362 -19.83 15.34 4.37
N SER A 363 -19.40 14.14 4.83
CA SER A 363 -17.96 13.86 4.93
C SER A 363 -17.45 12.96 3.79
N SER A 364 -17.32 11.69 4.01
CA SER A 364 -16.64 10.82 3.05
C SER A 364 -17.52 10.18 1.99
N ALA A 365 -18.85 10.18 2.18
CA ALA A 365 -19.76 9.65 1.16
C ALA A 365 -19.88 10.60 -0.04
N GLY A 366 -19.79 11.91 0.19
CA GLY A 366 -19.71 12.93 -0.86
C GLY A 366 -18.39 12.82 -1.63
N GLU A 367 -17.26 12.69 -0.92
CA GLU A 367 -15.94 12.46 -1.52
C GLU A 367 -15.90 11.14 -2.28
N LEU A 368 -16.41 10.04 -1.68
CA LEU A 368 -16.46 8.75 -2.37
C LEU A 368 -17.30 8.81 -3.65
N SER A 369 -18.39 9.57 -3.66
CA SER A 369 -19.22 9.76 -4.85
C SER A 369 -18.57 10.67 -5.89
N SER A 370 -17.86 11.72 -5.49
CA SER A 370 -17.08 12.56 -6.38
C SER A 370 -15.88 11.82 -6.96
N ASP A 371 -15.18 11.03 -6.14
CA ASP A 371 -14.05 10.24 -6.56
C ASP A 371 -14.45 9.05 -7.46
N ILE A 372 -15.66 8.49 -7.29
CA ILE A 372 -16.18 7.46 -8.21
C ILE A 372 -16.32 8.04 -9.62
N GLY A 373 -16.71 9.31 -9.74
CA GLY A 373 -16.80 10.04 -11.01
C GLY A 373 -15.46 10.61 -11.50
N ALA A 374 -14.42 10.65 -10.66
CA ALA A 374 -13.15 11.25 -11.02
C ALA A 374 -12.51 10.58 -12.24
N VAL A 375 -12.00 11.41 -13.15
CA VAL A 375 -11.30 10.94 -14.35
C VAL A 375 -9.94 10.40 -13.95
N ALA A 376 -9.72 9.12 -14.18
CA ALA A 376 -8.48 8.44 -13.81
C ALA A 376 -7.36 8.57 -14.86
N THR A 377 -7.53 9.45 -15.85
CA THR A 377 -6.53 9.62 -16.94
C THR A 377 -5.18 10.02 -16.35
N GLY A 378 -4.24 9.09 -16.39
CA GLY A 378 -2.90 9.27 -15.85
C GLY A 378 -2.72 9.00 -14.35
N MET A 379 -3.79 8.97 -13.55
CA MET A 379 -3.69 8.69 -12.11
C MET A 379 -3.61 7.19 -11.80
N VAL A 380 -4.28 6.35 -12.58
CA VAL A 380 -4.23 4.88 -12.44
C VAL A 380 -3.61 4.31 -13.71
N PRO A 381 -2.35 3.90 -13.67
CA PRO A 381 -1.65 3.35 -14.83
C PRO A 381 -2.18 1.95 -15.14
N PHE A 382 -3.20 1.86 -15.99
CA PHE A 382 -3.86 0.59 -16.24
C PHE A 382 -4.39 0.41 -17.67
N ASN A 383 -4.27 -0.80 -18.22
CA ASN A 383 -4.86 -1.19 -19.48
C ASN A 383 -6.20 -1.91 -19.26
N ILE A 384 -7.31 -1.30 -19.69
CA ILE A 384 -8.66 -1.86 -19.55
C ILE A 384 -8.78 -3.27 -20.13
N ALA A 385 -8.13 -3.55 -21.27
CA ALA A 385 -8.18 -4.85 -21.89
C ALA A 385 -7.62 -5.95 -20.99
N LEU A 386 -6.55 -5.69 -20.25
CA LEU A 386 -6.01 -6.63 -19.27
C LEU A 386 -6.93 -6.83 -18.07
N GLY A 387 -7.58 -5.76 -17.61
CA GLY A 387 -8.55 -5.85 -16.53
C GLY A 387 -9.74 -6.72 -16.88
N ILE A 388 -10.19 -6.70 -18.13
CA ILE A 388 -11.25 -7.58 -18.62
C ILE A 388 -10.72 -8.99 -18.87
N ALA A 389 -9.51 -9.13 -19.41
CA ALA A 389 -8.90 -10.43 -19.67
C ALA A 389 -8.63 -11.22 -18.36
N ALA A 390 -8.23 -10.57 -17.29
CA ALA A 390 -7.91 -11.23 -16.03
C ALA A 390 -9.08 -12.07 -15.46
N PRO A 391 -10.31 -11.55 -15.29
CA PRO A 391 -11.44 -12.35 -14.80
C PRO A 391 -11.86 -13.46 -15.80
N VAL A 392 -11.74 -13.24 -17.11
CA VAL A 392 -12.04 -14.27 -18.12
C VAL A 392 -11.04 -15.42 -18.01
N LEU A 393 -9.75 -15.12 -17.96
CA LEU A 393 -8.71 -16.13 -17.78
C LEU A 393 -8.82 -16.81 -16.41
N ALA A 394 -9.25 -16.08 -15.36
CA ALA A 394 -9.52 -16.64 -14.05
C ALA A 394 -10.66 -17.66 -14.10
N ALA A 395 -11.75 -17.36 -14.80
CA ALA A 395 -12.85 -18.30 -15.01
C ALA A 395 -12.39 -19.57 -15.74
N ILE A 396 -11.58 -19.42 -16.79
CA ILE A 396 -10.98 -20.55 -17.52
C ILE A 396 -10.09 -21.38 -16.58
N ALA A 397 -9.23 -20.74 -15.77
CA ALA A 397 -8.37 -21.43 -14.82
C ALA A 397 -9.19 -22.20 -13.76
N ILE A 398 -10.30 -21.63 -13.28
CA ILE A 398 -11.24 -22.32 -12.39
C ILE A 398 -11.77 -23.58 -13.04
N LEU A 399 -12.29 -23.48 -14.26
CA LEU A 399 -12.84 -24.63 -14.99
C LEU A 399 -11.80 -25.74 -15.22
N MET A 400 -10.58 -25.36 -15.61
CA MET A 400 -9.49 -26.32 -15.84
C MET A 400 -9.03 -27.05 -14.57
N LEU A 401 -9.04 -26.38 -13.45
CA LEU A 401 -8.54 -26.91 -12.17
C LEU A 401 -9.65 -27.54 -11.32
N TRP A 402 -10.92 -27.31 -11.65
CA TRP A 402 -12.07 -27.74 -10.84
C TRP A 402 -12.05 -29.23 -10.51
N LYS A 403 -11.87 -30.07 -11.52
CA LYS A 403 -11.83 -31.53 -11.35
C LYS A 403 -10.61 -32.00 -10.54
N ARG A 404 -9.53 -31.22 -10.53
CA ARG A 404 -8.30 -31.58 -9.81
C ARG A 404 -8.36 -31.15 -8.33
N SER A 405 -8.86 -29.96 -8.06
CA SER A 405 -9.04 -29.41 -6.72
C SER A 405 -9.89 -28.14 -6.81
N TRP A 406 -11.19 -28.26 -6.58
CA TRP A 406 -12.09 -27.12 -6.62
C TRP A 406 -11.72 -26.02 -5.58
N PRO A 407 -11.25 -26.35 -4.32
CA PRO A 407 -10.85 -25.28 -3.41
C PRO A 407 -9.65 -24.47 -3.94
N LEU A 408 -8.68 -25.17 -4.58
CA LEU A 408 -7.56 -24.50 -5.24
C LEU A 408 -8.01 -23.63 -6.41
N ALA A 409 -8.91 -24.14 -7.25
CA ALA A 409 -9.47 -23.40 -8.37
C ALA A 409 -10.14 -22.08 -7.91
N ILE A 410 -10.95 -22.16 -6.86
CA ILE A 410 -11.58 -20.98 -6.24
C ILE A 410 -10.53 -20.04 -5.65
N ALA A 411 -9.56 -20.57 -4.90
CA ALA A 411 -8.52 -19.76 -4.27
C ALA A 411 -7.73 -18.89 -5.24
N ILE A 412 -7.56 -19.37 -6.47
CA ILE A 412 -6.72 -18.68 -7.45
C ILE A 412 -7.52 -17.82 -8.43
N GLY A 413 -8.75 -18.17 -8.74
CA GLY A 413 -9.52 -17.46 -9.77
C GLY A 413 -10.59 -16.52 -9.22
N ALA A 414 -11.33 -16.97 -8.21
CA ALA A 414 -12.51 -16.24 -7.76
C ALA A 414 -12.21 -14.85 -7.17
N PRO A 415 -11.10 -14.59 -6.46
CA PRO A 415 -10.77 -13.24 -6.00
C PRO A 415 -10.64 -12.23 -7.15
N ALA A 416 -10.02 -12.62 -8.28
CA ALA A 416 -9.90 -11.76 -9.45
C ALA A 416 -11.27 -11.44 -10.07
N ILE A 417 -12.17 -12.45 -10.13
CA ILE A 417 -13.54 -12.26 -10.61
C ILE A 417 -14.29 -11.28 -9.67
N MET A 418 -14.15 -11.42 -8.36
CA MET A 418 -14.80 -10.53 -7.40
C MET A 418 -14.30 -9.09 -7.51
N MET A 419 -13.01 -8.87 -7.82
CA MET A 419 -12.48 -7.53 -8.09
C MET A 419 -13.09 -6.94 -9.38
N ALA A 420 -13.29 -7.75 -10.42
CA ALA A 420 -13.98 -7.30 -11.63
C ALA A 420 -15.47 -7.01 -11.37
N VAL A 421 -16.14 -7.80 -10.52
CA VAL A 421 -17.52 -7.49 -10.06
C VAL A 421 -17.55 -6.15 -9.32
N LEU A 422 -16.56 -5.85 -8.48
CA LEU A 422 -16.43 -4.55 -7.82
C LEU A 422 -16.32 -3.41 -8.84
N ALA A 423 -15.53 -3.59 -9.90
CA ALA A 423 -15.45 -2.61 -10.98
C ALA A 423 -16.83 -2.35 -11.62
N VAL A 424 -17.60 -3.42 -11.89
CA VAL A 424 -18.97 -3.29 -12.44
C VAL A 424 -19.91 -2.56 -11.47
N ILE A 425 -19.77 -2.78 -10.16
CA ILE A 425 -20.57 -2.10 -9.13
C ILE A 425 -20.31 -0.59 -9.14
N PHE A 426 -19.08 -0.16 -9.43
CA PHE A 426 -18.75 1.27 -9.48
C PHE A 426 -19.18 1.99 -10.78
N ILE A 427 -19.45 1.28 -11.88
CA ILE A 427 -19.84 1.87 -13.16
C ILE A 427 -21.10 2.80 -13.05
N PRO A 428 -22.20 2.41 -12.35
CA PRO A 428 -23.40 3.24 -12.28
C PRO A 428 -23.22 4.56 -11.52
N GLY A 429 -22.28 4.63 -10.59
CA GLY A 429 -21.99 5.83 -9.78
C GLY A 429 -21.17 6.88 -10.52
N THR A 430 -20.72 6.60 -11.75
CA THR A 430 -19.90 7.53 -12.52
C THR A 430 -20.77 8.49 -13.31
N ASP A 431 -20.57 9.80 -13.10
CA ASP A 431 -21.26 10.84 -13.85
C ASP A 431 -20.78 10.86 -15.31
N ALA A 432 -21.75 10.74 -16.24
CA ALA A 432 -21.47 10.36 -17.63
C ALA A 432 -21.25 11.55 -18.56
N ALA A 433 -21.23 12.78 -18.05
CA ALA A 433 -21.31 13.95 -18.92
C ALA A 433 -20.12 14.13 -19.86
N ASN A 434 -18.92 13.65 -19.49
CA ASN A 434 -17.71 13.91 -20.29
C ASN A 434 -16.66 12.79 -20.35
N VAL A 435 -16.88 11.61 -19.78
CA VAL A 435 -15.88 10.53 -19.72
C VAL A 435 -16.51 9.16 -19.89
N SER A 436 -15.78 8.24 -20.53
CA SER A 436 -16.17 6.82 -20.52
C SER A 436 -16.28 6.34 -19.06
N ARG A 437 -17.45 5.89 -18.65
CA ARG A 437 -17.72 5.34 -17.30
C ARG A 437 -16.71 4.26 -16.87
N VAL A 438 -16.12 3.57 -17.84
CA VAL A 438 -15.12 2.52 -17.62
C VAL A 438 -13.75 3.10 -17.28
N SER A 439 -13.52 4.40 -17.53
CA SER A 439 -12.24 5.07 -17.25
C SER A 439 -12.24 5.81 -15.90
N SER A 440 -13.24 5.60 -15.04
CA SER A 440 -13.28 6.21 -13.72
C SER A 440 -12.26 5.60 -12.76
N TYR A 441 -11.83 6.38 -11.79
CA TYR A 441 -10.77 6.04 -10.83
C TYR A 441 -11.00 4.69 -10.13
N TYR A 442 -12.17 4.49 -9.54
CA TYR A 442 -12.46 3.25 -8.81
C TYR A 442 -12.68 2.03 -9.70
N VAL A 443 -13.21 2.22 -10.91
CA VAL A 443 -13.34 1.14 -11.90
C VAL A 443 -11.95 0.66 -12.31
N LEU A 444 -11.06 1.56 -12.71
CA LEU A 444 -9.69 1.20 -13.10
C LEU A 444 -8.90 0.61 -11.94
N LYS A 445 -9.05 1.14 -10.73
CA LYS A 445 -8.40 0.60 -9.53
C LYS A 445 -8.87 -0.83 -9.23
N SER A 446 -10.17 -1.12 -9.37
CA SER A 446 -10.72 -2.47 -9.17
C SER A 446 -10.26 -3.46 -10.24
N LEU A 447 -10.21 -3.05 -11.50
CA LEU A 447 -9.67 -3.87 -12.59
C LEU A 447 -8.17 -4.13 -12.40
N SER A 448 -7.43 -3.14 -11.91
CA SER A 448 -6.02 -3.31 -11.54
C SER A 448 -5.83 -4.33 -10.42
N ALA A 449 -6.73 -4.32 -9.41
CA ALA A 449 -6.72 -5.32 -8.37
C ALA A 449 -6.97 -6.73 -8.92
N ALA A 450 -7.92 -6.90 -9.84
CA ALA A 450 -8.18 -8.18 -10.52
C ALA A 450 -6.92 -8.70 -11.23
N MET A 451 -6.23 -7.81 -11.97
CA MET A 451 -4.98 -8.15 -12.66
C MET A 451 -3.89 -8.57 -11.67
N LEU A 452 -3.63 -7.77 -10.63
CA LEU A 452 -2.57 -8.06 -9.65
C LEU A 452 -2.81 -9.36 -8.89
N VAL A 453 -4.05 -9.66 -8.50
CA VAL A 453 -4.43 -10.94 -7.87
C VAL A 453 -4.19 -12.11 -8.82
N PHE A 454 -4.48 -11.93 -10.11
CA PHE A 454 -4.40 -13.01 -11.09
C PHE A 454 -2.98 -13.23 -11.66
N THR A 455 -2.12 -12.22 -11.62
CA THR A 455 -0.74 -12.28 -12.15
C THR A 455 0.08 -13.48 -11.62
N PRO A 456 0.16 -13.77 -10.32
CA PRO A 456 0.91 -14.92 -9.83
C PRO A 456 0.44 -16.25 -10.42
N ILE A 457 -0.83 -16.34 -10.79
CA ILE A 457 -1.45 -17.53 -11.36
C ILE A 457 -1.01 -17.73 -12.80
N VAL A 458 -1.08 -16.66 -13.61
CA VAL A 458 -0.61 -16.68 -15.00
C VAL A 458 0.86 -17.09 -15.05
N ILE A 459 1.69 -16.47 -14.23
CA ILE A 459 3.12 -16.78 -14.15
C ILE A 459 3.35 -18.24 -13.74
N ALA A 460 2.61 -18.74 -12.74
CA ALA A 460 2.74 -20.12 -12.28
C ALA A 460 2.36 -21.14 -13.35
N LEU A 461 1.25 -20.90 -14.06
CA LEU A 461 0.77 -21.77 -15.15
C LEU A 461 1.75 -21.73 -16.33
N ALA A 462 2.20 -20.55 -16.74
CA ALA A 462 3.20 -20.38 -17.78
C ALA A 462 4.50 -21.12 -17.45
N ALA A 463 5.02 -20.96 -16.25
CA ALA A 463 6.21 -21.68 -15.79
C ALA A 463 6.01 -23.20 -15.83
N ALA A 464 4.84 -23.70 -15.43
CA ALA A 464 4.55 -25.13 -15.47
C ALA A 464 4.45 -25.66 -16.90
N ILE A 465 3.88 -24.87 -17.83
CA ILE A 465 3.78 -25.21 -19.27
C ILE A 465 5.19 -25.27 -19.89
N VAL A 466 5.99 -24.21 -19.69
CA VAL A 466 7.37 -24.14 -20.19
C VAL A 466 8.19 -25.35 -19.74
N MET A 467 8.10 -25.69 -18.45
CA MET A 467 8.82 -26.85 -17.93
C MET A 467 8.36 -28.18 -18.49
N ARG A 468 7.11 -28.29 -18.92
CA ARG A 468 6.62 -29.47 -19.65
C ARG A 468 7.11 -29.53 -21.10
N MET A 469 7.17 -28.38 -21.77
CA MET A 469 7.64 -28.31 -23.16
C MET A 469 9.14 -28.64 -23.29
N VAL A 470 9.94 -28.24 -22.31
CA VAL A 470 11.40 -28.49 -22.29
C VAL A 470 11.79 -29.78 -21.54
N ARG A 471 10.83 -30.65 -21.35
CA ARG A 471 10.90 -31.83 -20.49
C ARG A 471 12.09 -32.75 -20.76
N ASP A 472 12.44 -32.93 -22.03
CA ASP A 472 13.49 -33.86 -22.47
C ASP A 472 14.77 -33.11 -22.94
N ALA A 473 14.83 -31.80 -22.70
CA ALA A 473 15.97 -30.99 -23.09
C ALA A 473 17.10 -31.05 -22.03
N SER A 474 18.33 -30.81 -22.45
CA SER A 474 19.47 -30.65 -21.54
C SER A 474 19.27 -29.46 -20.61
N THR A 475 19.93 -29.46 -19.45
CA THR A 475 19.83 -28.39 -18.44
C THR A 475 20.14 -27.00 -19.03
N ALA A 476 21.09 -26.89 -19.94
CA ALA A 476 21.40 -25.63 -20.63
C ALA A 476 20.23 -25.15 -21.52
N LYS A 477 19.60 -26.06 -22.27
CA LYS A 477 18.40 -25.72 -23.06
C LYS A 477 17.21 -25.38 -22.19
N GLN A 478 17.04 -26.04 -21.04
CA GLN A 478 16.02 -25.70 -20.05
C GLN A 478 16.25 -24.28 -19.52
N LEU A 479 17.47 -23.95 -19.15
CA LEU A 479 17.85 -22.62 -18.66
C LEU A 479 17.61 -21.56 -19.74
N GLY A 480 18.02 -21.82 -20.99
CA GLY A 480 17.78 -20.93 -22.12
C GLY A 480 16.29 -20.69 -22.37
N ALA A 481 15.47 -21.76 -22.39
CA ALA A 481 14.02 -21.66 -22.54
C ALA A 481 13.36 -20.89 -21.37
N MET A 482 13.87 -21.06 -20.14
CA MET A 482 13.43 -20.31 -18.97
C MET A 482 13.72 -18.81 -19.13
N THR A 483 14.93 -18.46 -19.58
CA THR A 483 15.33 -17.07 -19.80
C THR A 483 14.48 -16.44 -20.90
N VAL A 484 14.28 -17.11 -22.03
CA VAL A 484 13.46 -16.64 -23.14
C VAL A 484 11.98 -16.50 -22.72
N ALA A 485 11.42 -17.52 -22.06
CA ALA A 485 10.03 -17.47 -21.60
C ALA A 485 9.83 -16.39 -20.51
N GLY A 486 10.80 -16.22 -19.61
CA GLY A 486 10.82 -15.13 -18.65
C GLY A 486 10.87 -13.77 -19.34
N GLY A 487 11.76 -13.60 -20.30
CA GLY A 487 11.88 -12.39 -21.12
C GLY A 487 10.60 -12.07 -21.88
N ILE A 488 10.03 -13.04 -22.59
CA ILE A 488 8.76 -12.86 -23.32
C ILE A 488 7.62 -12.51 -22.36
N SER A 489 7.53 -13.17 -21.21
CA SER A 489 6.49 -12.88 -20.22
C SER A 489 6.62 -11.46 -19.66
N VAL A 490 7.85 -11.01 -19.39
CA VAL A 490 8.13 -9.64 -18.93
C VAL A 490 7.78 -8.63 -20.03
N CYS A 491 8.20 -8.87 -21.26
CA CYS A 491 7.90 -8.01 -22.39
C CYS A 491 6.39 -7.95 -22.68
N ALA A 492 5.72 -9.10 -22.73
CA ALA A 492 4.27 -9.15 -22.98
C ALA A 492 3.47 -8.46 -21.87
N TYR A 493 3.83 -8.67 -20.61
CA TYR A 493 3.15 -8.06 -19.49
C TYR A 493 3.52 -6.58 -19.31
N GLY A 494 4.76 -6.20 -19.56
CA GLY A 494 5.19 -4.81 -19.59
C GLY A 494 4.48 -4.03 -20.69
N TYR A 495 4.38 -4.63 -21.89
CA TYR A 495 3.74 -4.03 -23.06
C TYR A 495 2.22 -3.93 -22.93
N LEU A 496 1.56 -4.94 -22.38
CA LEU A 496 0.10 -5.01 -22.25
C LEU A 496 -0.42 -4.25 -21.02
N GLY A 497 0.45 -3.91 -20.06
CA GLY A 497 0.06 -3.34 -18.76
C GLY A 497 -0.10 -1.82 -18.72
N VAL A 498 0.23 -1.10 -19.80
CA VAL A 498 0.30 0.37 -19.76
C VAL A 498 -0.65 1.00 -20.77
N THR A 499 -1.52 1.88 -20.28
CA THR A 499 -2.08 2.93 -21.12
C THR A 499 -1.04 4.04 -21.24
N PRO A 500 -0.78 4.60 -22.43
CA PRO A 500 -0.03 5.82 -22.52
C PRO A 500 -0.73 6.88 -21.66
N THR A 501 -0.07 7.34 -20.62
CA THR A 501 -0.56 8.49 -19.86
C THR A 501 -0.41 9.72 -20.73
N PRO A 502 -1.23 10.78 -20.58
CA PRO A 502 -1.06 12.04 -21.29
C PRO A 502 0.31 12.69 -21.04
N MET A 503 1.02 12.29 -19.98
CA MET A 503 2.37 12.77 -19.65
C MET A 503 3.49 11.97 -20.36
N SER A 504 3.22 10.75 -20.82
CA SER A 504 4.18 9.96 -21.59
C SER A 504 3.80 10.03 -23.07
N ALA A 505 4.40 10.92 -23.82
CA ALA A 505 4.25 10.99 -25.28
C ALA A 505 4.87 9.78 -26.01
N GLY A 506 5.24 8.71 -25.29
CA GLY A 506 5.90 7.54 -25.78
C GLY A 506 5.34 6.24 -25.24
N PHE A 507 5.35 5.23 -26.09
CA PHE A 507 5.05 3.87 -25.73
C PHE A 507 6.24 3.26 -24.97
N THR A 508 6.10 2.99 -23.66
CA THR A 508 7.20 2.43 -22.88
C THR A 508 7.13 0.92 -22.85
N PHE A 509 8.25 0.30 -23.20
CA PHE A 509 8.41 -1.16 -23.23
C PHE A 509 8.56 -1.76 -21.81
N ALA A 510 8.95 -0.95 -20.83
CA ALA A 510 9.19 -1.36 -19.47
C ALA A 510 8.68 -0.28 -18.48
N PRO A 511 7.41 -0.35 -18.06
CA PRO A 511 6.79 0.64 -17.17
C PRO A 511 7.54 0.89 -15.86
N GLY A 512 8.19 -0.14 -15.32
CA GLY A 512 9.01 0.00 -14.12
C GLY A 512 10.26 0.86 -14.34
N ILE A 513 10.86 0.81 -15.54
CA ILE A 513 11.99 1.67 -15.92
C ILE A 513 11.50 3.11 -16.09
N GLU A 514 10.33 3.32 -16.69
CA GLU A 514 9.73 4.65 -16.81
C GLU A 514 9.42 5.24 -15.42
N ALA A 515 8.80 4.46 -14.54
CA ALA A 515 8.54 4.89 -13.17
C ALA A 515 9.83 5.27 -12.42
N ALA A 516 10.91 4.50 -12.62
CA ALA A 516 12.21 4.80 -12.05
C ALA A 516 12.81 6.08 -12.65
N SER A 517 12.73 6.27 -14.00
CA SER A 517 13.26 7.46 -14.65
C SER A 517 12.50 8.72 -14.26
N THR A 518 11.18 8.68 -14.16
CA THR A 518 10.37 9.80 -13.68
C THR A 518 10.76 10.22 -12.26
N ARG A 519 10.98 9.26 -11.38
CA ARG A 519 11.44 9.51 -10.01
C ARG A 519 12.84 10.12 -9.98
N MET A 520 13.76 9.56 -10.77
CA MET A 520 15.14 10.07 -10.87
C MET A 520 15.17 11.48 -11.40
N ALA A 521 14.40 11.81 -12.45
CA ALA A 521 14.27 13.17 -12.96
C ALA A 521 13.77 14.14 -11.87
N GLY A 522 12.76 13.74 -11.09
CA GLY A 522 12.27 14.53 -9.97
C GLY A 522 13.30 14.72 -8.85
N ILE A 523 14.19 13.72 -8.64
CA ILE A 523 15.31 13.83 -7.68
C ILE A 523 16.42 14.77 -8.23
N GLU A 524 16.65 14.76 -9.51
CA GLU A 524 17.66 15.61 -10.18
C GLU A 524 17.23 17.08 -10.23
N ASP A 525 15.93 17.36 -10.19
CA ASP A 525 15.38 18.72 -10.10
C ASP A 525 14.79 18.99 -8.69
N PRO A 526 15.59 19.51 -7.76
CA PRO A 526 15.15 19.75 -6.38
C PRO A 526 14.32 21.03 -6.20
N LEU A 527 14.12 21.85 -7.23
CA LEU A 527 13.50 23.19 -7.09
C LEU A 527 12.09 23.12 -6.52
N VAL A 528 11.27 22.18 -6.96
CA VAL A 528 9.90 22.00 -6.45
C VAL A 528 9.94 21.57 -4.97
N GLY A 529 10.78 20.61 -4.63
CA GLY A 529 10.97 20.17 -3.24
C GLY A 529 11.49 21.31 -2.35
N GLU A 530 12.41 22.13 -2.86
CA GLU A 530 12.90 23.31 -2.15
C GLU A 530 11.79 24.33 -1.92
N ALA A 531 10.99 24.64 -2.94
CA ALA A 531 9.84 25.54 -2.84
C ALA A 531 8.84 25.07 -1.76
N ILE A 532 8.50 23.80 -1.77
CA ILE A 532 7.57 23.20 -0.80
C ILE A 532 8.13 23.30 0.62
N ILE A 533 9.39 22.91 0.85
CA ILE A 533 9.98 22.89 2.20
C ILE A 533 10.17 24.30 2.72
N ARG A 534 10.67 25.23 1.90
CA ARG A 534 10.81 26.64 2.32
C ARG A 534 9.47 27.31 2.56
N GLY A 535 8.46 27.00 1.73
CA GLY A 535 7.08 27.42 1.97
C GLY A 535 6.54 26.91 3.31
N ALA A 536 6.76 25.64 3.64
CA ALA A 536 6.35 25.05 4.89
C ALA A 536 7.04 25.72 6.10
N ILE A 537 8.37 25.90 6.06
CA ILE A 537 9.13 26.59 7.12
C ILE A 537 8.62 28.04 7.28
N SER A 538 8.33 28.74 6.18
CA SER A 538 7.82 30.11 6.24
C SER A 538 6.38 30.21 6.76
N ALA A 539 5.59 29.15 6.63
CA ALA A 539 4.23 29.07 7.16
C ALA A 539 4.17 28.67 8.65
N GLU A 540 5.19 27.97 9.16
CA GLU A 540 5.23 27.41 10.52
C GLU A 540 4.98 28.45 11.64
N PRO A 541 5.45 29.73 11.57
CA PRO A 541 5.15 30.74 12.58
C PRO A 541 3.65 31.10 12.69
N ASN A 542 2.83 30.75 11.69
CA ASN A 542 1.41 31.05 11.61
C ASN A 542 0.57 29.79 11.42
N PRO A 543 0.57 28.84 12.37
CA PRO A 543 0.01 27.49 12.16
C PRO A 543 -1.53 27.49 12.01
N GLY A 544 -2.22 28.56 12.43
CA GLY A 544 -3.67 28.71 12.26
C GLY A 544 -4.09 29.20 10.86
N PHE A 545 -3.14 29.48 9.97
CA PHE A 545 -3.40 29.95 8.62
C PHE A 545 -3.13 28.85 7.59
N THR A 546 -4.03 28.73 6.63
CA THR A 546 -3.88 27.82 5.49
C THR A 546 -2.80 28.33 4.54
N PRO A 547 -1.70 27.62 4.33
CA PRO A 547 -0.66 28.07 3.42
C PRO A 547 -1.15 28.08 1.96
N PHE A 548 -0.94 29.18 1.29
CA PHE A 548 -1.27 29.39 -0.12
C PHE A 548 -0.04 29.91 -0.87
N LEU A 549 0.60 29.04 -1.60
CA LEU A 549 1.81 29.37 -2.35
C LEU A 549 1.43 30.03 -3.67
N VAL A 550 1.95 31.22 -3.90
CA VAL A 550 1.48 32.10 -4.98
C VAL A 550 2.21 31.90 -6.30
N ASP A 551 3.44 31.46 -6.27
CA ASP A 551 4.28 31.45 -7.47
C ASP A 551 4.19 30.13 -8.22
N GLY A 552 3.27 30.06 -9.19
CA GLY A 552 3.22 28.97 -10.13
C GLY A 552 2.97 27.58 -9.54
N ALA A 553 2.70 27.50 -8.24
CA ALA A 553 2.59 26.26 -7.52
C ALA A 553 1.16 25.72 -7.56
N GLY A 554 0.89 24.70 -8.36
CA GLY A 554 -0.41 24.05 -8.43
C GLY A 554 -0.93 23.52 -7.09
N THR A 555 -2.17 23.08 -7.14
CA THR A 555 -2.86 22.50 -5.98
C THR A 555 -2.02 21.48 -5.22
N LEU A 556 -1.29 20.61 -5.91
CA LEU A 556 -0.47 19.58 -5.27
C LEU A 556 0.69 20.16 -4.45
N VAL A 557 1.31 21.27 -4.89
CA VAL A 557 2.36 21.95 -4.11
C VAL A 557 1.79 22.51 -2.81
N ASN A 558 0.62 23.17 -2.87
CA ASN A 558 -0.06 23.68 -1.69
C ASN A 558 -0.45 22.57 -0.70
N LEU A 559 -0.88 21.41 -1.22
CA LEU A 559 -1.17 20.23 -0.39
C LEU A 559 0.08 19.68 0.29
N TRP A 560 1.23 19.64 -0.39
CA TRP A 560 2.49 19.22 0.21
C TRP A 560 2.99 20.22 1.27
N VAL A 561 2.89 21.54 1.00
CA VAL A 561 3.20 22.57 2.01
C VAL A 561 2.33 22.37 3.25
N SER A 562 1.03 22.19 3.08
CA SER A 562 0.10 21.94 4.18
C SER A 562 0.44 20.65 4.95
N SER A 563 0.88 19.60 4.26
CA SER A 563 1.27 18.33 4.89
C SER A 563 2.51 18.47 5.77
N LEU A 564 3.42 19.35 5.38
CA LEU A 564 4.65 19.62 6.15
C LEU A 564 4.42 20.59 7.30
N THR A 565 3.41 21.46 7.26
CA THR A 565 3.13 22.44 8.32
C THR A 565 2.27 21.90 9.45
N GLY A 566 1.33 20.99 9.18
CA GLY A 566 0.45 20.51 10.25
C GLY A 566 -0.63 19.53 9.80
N VAL A 567 -1.68 19.41 10.60
CA VAL A 567 -2.84 18.56 10.29
C VAL A 567 -3.80 19.38 9.43
N THR A 568 -3.95 18.98 8.18
CA THR A 568 -4.86 19.60 7.22
C THR A 568 -6.31 19.32 7.62
N SER A 569 -7.15 20.37 7.72
CA SER A 569 -8.58 20.22 7.92
C SER A 569 -9.31 19.89 6.62
N VAL A 570 -10.54 19.38 6.73
CA VAL A 570 -11.43 19.17 5.58
C VAL A 570 -11.63 20.47 4.80
N ASN A 571 -11.84 21.58 5.49
CA ASN A 571 -12.03 22.89 4.85
C ASN A 571 -10.80 23.36 4.07
N GLN A 572 -9.60 23.18 4.64
CA GLN A 572 -8.34 23.47 3.94
C GLN A 572 -8.19 22.61 2.68
N ARG A 573 -8.53 21.34 2.76
CA ARG A 573 -8.47 20.44 1.61
C ARG A 573 -9.44 20.87 0.52
N THR A 574 -10.69 21.16 0.87
CA THR A 574 -11.72 21.66 -0.07
C THR A 574 -11.28 22.96 -0.73
N PHE A 575 -10.66 23.89 0.04
CA PHE A 575 -10.08 25.10 -0.51
C PHE A 575 -9.04 24.81 -1.60
N TYR A 576 -8.09 23.90 -1.34
CA TYR A 576 -7.06 23.56 -2.33
C TYR A 576 -7.63 22.86 -3.57
N GLU A 577 -8.60 21.99 -3.40
CA GLU A 577 -9.22 21.26 -4.52
C GLU A 577 -10.05 22.16 -5.44
N GLY A 578 -10.58 23.25 -4.91
CA GLY A 578 -11.26 24.27 -5.70
C GLY A 578 -10.35 25.25 -6.42
N LEU A 579 -9.04 25.27 -6.12
CA LEU A 579 -8.09 26.12 -6.83
C LEU A 579 -7.92 25.65 -8.27
N PRO A 580 -7.94 26.57 -9.26
CA PRO A 580 -7.67 26.19 -10.64
C PRO A 580 -6.23 25.69 -10.77
N PRO A 581 -5.99 24.73 -11.67
CA PRO A 581 -4.62 24.48 -12.13
C PRO A 581 -4.14 25.70 -12.90
N PHE A 582 -2.92 26.11 -12.73
CA PHE A 582 -2.21 27.22 -13.32
C PHE A 582 -2.71 27.92 -14.59
N PRO A 583 -2.28 29.15 -14.81
CA PRO A 583 -1.65 30.10 -13.89
C PRO A 583 -2.70 30.76 -12.97
N TYR A 584 -2.29 31.29 -11.82
CA TYR A 584 -3.18 32.06 -10.96
C TYR A 584 -3.49 33.41 -11.63
N ASP A 585 -4.76 33.64 -11.86
CA ASP A 585 -5.33 34.81 -12.51
C ASP A 585 -6.37 35.49 -11.60
N GLU A 586 -7.07 36.49 -12.12
CA GLU A 586 -8.15 37.17 -11.39
C GLU A 586 -9.24 36.20 -10.93
N LYS A 587 -9.55 35.16 -11.73
CA LYS A 587 -10.54 34.13 -11.35
C LYS A 587 -10.10 33.31 -10.14
N THR A 588 -8.79 33.12 -9.97
CA THR A 588 -8.23 32.49 -8.78
C THR A 588 -8.51 33.34 -7.55
N LEU A 589 -8.33 34.67 -7.65
CA LEU A 589 -8.66 35.57 -6.55
C LEU A 589 -10.17 35.59 -6.27
N ASP A 590 -11.03 35.61 -7.30
CA ASP A 590 -12.49 35.50 -7.13
C ASP A 590 -12.87 34.23 -6.35
N TYR A 591 -12.20 33.08 -6.67
CA TYR A 591 -12.42 31.84 -5.93
C TYR A 591 -11.94 31.96 -4.47
N VAL A 592 -10.77 32.52 -4.23
CA VAL A 592 -10.23 32.72 -2.87
C VAL A 592 -11.15 33.62 -2.04
N GLU A 593 -11.64 34.72 -2.62
CA GLU A 593 -12.62 35.61 -1.97
C GLU A 593 -13.94 34.90 -1.70
N PHE A 594 -14.41 34.10 -2.63
CA PHE A 594 -15.60 33.28 -2.44
C PHE A 594 -15.44 32.29 -1.29
N ALA A 595 -14.30 31.58 -1.21
CA ALA A 595 -14.01 30.66 -0.12
C ALA A 595 -13.95 31.38 1.24
N LEU A 596 -13.31 32.56 1.30
CA LEU A 596 -13.26 33.38 2.51
C LEU A 596 -14.66 33.89 2.93
N ARG A 597 -15.56 34.12 1.99
CA ARG A 597 -16.97 34.55 2.30
C ARG A 597 -17.79 33.40 2.87
N ILE A 598 -17.61 32.18 2.35
CA ILE A 598 -18.39 31.01 2.78
C ILE A 598 -17.88 30.49 4.13
N ASP A 599 -16.57 30.33 4.27
CA ASP A 599 -15.98 29.84 5.51
C ASP A 599 -15.41 31.00 6.33
N GLN A 600 -16.14 31.38 7.38
CA GLN A 600 -15.71 32.43 8.30
C GLN A 600 -14.46 32.06 9.12
N ASN A 601 -14.14 30.79 9.24
CA ASN A 601 -12.98 30.29 9.96
C ASN A 601 -11.74 30.13 9.07
N LEU A 602 -11.89 30.18 7.75
CA LEU A 602 -10.78 30.10 6.83
C LEU A 602 -9.86 31.32 6.99
N LYS A 603 -8.60 31.04 7.27
CA LYS A 603 -7.51 32.01 7.34
C LYS A 603 -6.42 31.60 6.36
N ILE A 604 -5.91 32.53 5.58
CA ILE A 604 -4.98 32.24 4.49
C ILE A 604 -3.65 32.96 4.74
N ASN A 605 -2.54 32.21 4.64
CA ASN A 605 -1.20 32.75 4.60
C ASN A 605 -0.69 32.70 3.16
N VAL A 606 -0.65 33.85 2.51
CA VAL A 606 -0.10 34.00 1.16
C VAL A 606 1.43 33.93 1.24
N LEU A 607 1.98 32.85 0.73
CA LEU A 607 3.43 32.62 0.68
C LEU A 607 3.96 33.09 -0.68
N SER A 608 4.79 34.12 -0.69
CA SER A 608 5.33 34.72 -1.92
C SER A 608 6.85 34.62 -1.98
N PHE A 609 7.38 34.27 -3.16
CA PHE A 609 8.81 34.25 -3.43
C PHE A 609 9.28 35.65 -3.88
N ARG A 610 10.56 35.95 -3.64
CA ARG A 610 11.14 37.25 -4.00
C ARG A 610 11.23 37.38 -5.51
N GLY A 611 10.50 38.34 -6.07
CA GLY A 611 10.67 38.82 -7.44
C GLY A 611 9.68 38.27 -8.47
N VAL A 612 8.76 37.39 -8.12
CA VAL A 612 7.88 36.69 -9.08
C VAL A 612 6.40 37.01 -8.91
N SER A 613 5.88 37.03 -7.72
CA SER A 613 4.44 37.10 -7.46
C SER A 613 3.89 38.50 -7.38
N GLY A 614 4.55 39.41 -7.97
CA GLY A 614 4.40 40.77 -7.58
C GLY A 614 3.02 41.33 -7.72
N ASP A 615 2.43 41.19 -8.86
CA ASP A 615 1.48 42.20 -9.31
C ASP A 615 0.01 41.92 -8.98
N LEU A 616 -0.38 40.68 -8.69
CA LEU A 616 -1.80 40.35 -8.46
C LEU A 616 -2.10 40.00 -7.00
N VAL A 617 -1.49 38.94 -6.48
CA VAL A 617 -1.92 38.33 -5.19
C VAL A 617 -1.37 39.09 -4.00
N THR A 618 -0.14 39.59 -4.05
CA THR A 618 0.45 40.34 -2.93
C THR A 618 -0.25 41.68 -2.67
N PRO A 619 -0.58 42.52 -3.69
CA PRO A 619 -1.41 43.70 -3.50
C PRO A 619 -2.81 43.36 -3.00
N TRP A 620 -3.42 42.31 -3.54
CA TRP A 620 -4.72 41.83 -3.08
C TRP A 620 -4.68 41.47 -1.58
N ALA A 621 -3.72 40.67 -1.13
CA ALA A 621 -3.58 40.23 0.24
C ALA A 621 -3.39 41.40 1.22
N ARG A 622 -2.70 42.47 0.83
CA ARG A 622 -2.50 43.68 1.65
C ARG A 622 -3.79 44.46 1.88
N ASN A 623 -4.78 44.31 1.01
CA ASN A 623 -6.08 44.97 1.10
C ASN A 623 -7.11 44.14 1.86
N GLN A 624 -6.78 42.95 2.30
CA GLN A 624 -7.66 42.05 3.06
C GLN A 624 -7.57 42.31 4.57
N ASP A 625 -8.51 41.78 5.33
CA ASP A 625 -8.47 41.76 6.78
C ASP A 625 -7.25 40.98 7.29
N PRO A 626 -6.31 41.61 8.01
CA PRO A 626 -5.09 40.97 8.49
C PRO A 626 -5.35 39.86 9.52
N THR A 627 -6.54 39.76 10.09
CA THR A 627 -6.93 38.65 10.97
C THR A 627 -7.28 37.39 10.19
N ARG A 628 -7.49 37.51 8.88
CA ARG A 628 -7.90 36.43 7.99
C ARG A 628 -6.94 36.16 6.83
N VAL A 629 -6.24 37.17 6.35
CA VAL A 629 -5.26 37.04 5.27
C VAL A 629 -3.95 37.72 5.65
N ILE A 630 -2.89 36.94 5.70
CA ILE A 630 -1.53 37.45 5.91
C ILE A 630 -0.66 37.15 4.70
N SER A 631 0.42 37.91 4.54
CA SER A 631 1.39 37.68 3.47
C SER A 631 2.76 37.43 4.09
N THR A 632 3.36 36.30 3.76
CA THR A 632 4.67 35.88 4.25
C THR A 632 5.62 35.70 3.07
N ARG A 633 6.80 36.30 3.17
CA ARG A 633 7.84 36.19 2.15
C ARG A 633 8.65 34.90 2.33
N VAL A 634 8.74 34.10 1.28
CA VAL A 634 9.55 32.88 1.25
C VAL A 634 10.95 33.21 0.73
N PRO A 635 12.01 32.91 1.51
CA PRO A 635 13.38 33.17 1.07
C PRO A 635 13.86 32.08 0.09
N MET A 636 13.83 32.39 -1.20
CA MET A 636 14.41 31.54 -2.26
C MET A 636 15.60 32.21 -2.91
N PRO A 637 16.57 31.45 -3.45
CA PRO A 637 17.61 31.97 -4.33
C PRO A 637 16.98 32.63 -5.55
N SER A 638 17.56 33.74 -6.02
CA SER A 638 17.01 34.53 -7.15
C SER A 638 16.93 33.79 -8.50
N ASN A 639 17.66 32.71 -8.64
CA ASN A 639 17.73 31.85 -9.83
C ASN A 639 16.87 30.57 -9.73
N ALA A 640 16.16 30.38 -8.62
CA ALA A 640 15.25 29.26 -8.41
C ALA A 640 13.82 29.60 -8.89
N MET A 641 13.69 30.38 -9.94
CA MET A 641 12.38 30.64 -10.55
C MET A 641 11.95 29.43 -11.35
N CYS A 642 10.89 28.86 -10.93
CA CYS A 642 10.30 27.69 -11.51
C CYS A 642 9.63 28.03 -12.86
N GLU A 643 10.40 28.24 -13.94
CA GLU A 643 9.83 28.18 -15.29
C GLU A 643 9.15 26.82 -15.57
N GLU A 644 9.55 25.78 -14.84
CA GLU A 644 9.04 24.41 -15.00
C GLU A 644 7.92 24.03 -14.01
N CYS A 645 7.64 24.85 -12.98
CA CYS A 645 6.42 24.66 -12.17
C CYS A 645 5.13 24.98 -12.96
N SER A 646 5.22 25.38 -14.20
CA SER A 646 4.12 25.58 -15.14
C SER A 646 3.65 24.28 -15.83
N LEU A 647 3.88 23.12 -15.26
CA LEU A 647 3.37 21.82 -15.76
C LEU A 647 2.02 21.45 -15.20
#